data_3650dd2f24a0776be04a69298c0e62e2
#
_entry.id   3650dd2f24a0776be04a69298c0e62e2
#
_cell.length_a   1.000
_cell.length_b   1.000
_cell.length_c   1.000
_cell.angle_alpha   90.00
_cell.angle_beta   90.00
_cell.angle_gamma   90.00
#
_symmetry.space_group_name_H-M   'P 1'
#
loop_
_entity.id
_entity.type
_entity.pdbx_description
1 polymer ?
#
loop_
_entity_poly.entity_id
_entity_poly.type
_entity_poly.pdbx_seq_one_letter_code
_entity_poly.pdbx_strand_id
1 'polypeptide(L)'
;MNLSFLACLINFLLINTITTNLQAETLNLTLRNSVRSVHGWQKAEWNPNEVAIVICDMWDSHHSVTAVRRVNEFAPRLNEVIKSLRKSGATIIHSPSDCMPKYKDHDARKRALAIPVALDLPKEISSWCHRIPGEEKASYPIDQSDGGEDEDEFENQQWAERLKSEGRNPGTPWLSQTPVLEILGKDFVASEGDVVWNILRHNKIKHVILAGVHTNMCVLGRPFGLRQMVRYGMNTVLLRDGTDVMYNPEKWPYVSHFTGLDLVIRHIEENVCSTITSDQIIRGQPFSFTHDKRPHLVIVSSSERVLDWKSFARHFFDADFRVDYVDSDTGKGMNDISNADCLLLADEIKTEQVNELIRAHVAAAKPVIGIGKASILAKHQVFGVVEGPNKKGAQKIEWAKNEAKHPLTLGFKSNEWSVEGASDSLAIDDGVVPLFHGKTNSNGLVELLAWSFARTDSGRSCATLLTLLENKNDSYFQRFLFNSARWATGELISNQLPVDPDLRRSNEGWVVRGNFRTSRSLGSKHLDVRTLIRIPDPLPNIQRSFKWESVPGSVVYINGAELKESKPGHWLIPSKLLKSGDLNLVVVRVSKPDPFKSPPTIFSTKESFKLATKHWQEKHSDEAIDPNFPIPPQFGAPTDLIQEWPQRK
;
A
#
# COMPACT_ATOMS: atom_id res chain seq x y z
N MET A 1 77.37 -25.75 -7.54
CA MET A 1 76.14 -24.88 -7.54
C MET A 1 75.10 -25.68 -6.80
N ASN A 2 74.73 -25.15 -5.61
CA ASN A 2 73.95 -25.90 -4.61
C ASN A 2 72.46 -25.99 -5.00
N LEU A 3 71.93 -27.19 -5.03
CA LEU A 3 70.49 -27.47 -5.26
C LEU A 3 69.54 -26.72 -4.29
N SER A 4 70.06 -26.25 -3.15
CA SER A 4 69.30 -25.47 -2.17
C SER A 4 68.94 -24.04 -2.64
N PHE A 5 69.65 -23.46 -3.60
CA PHE A 5 69.35 -22.14 -4.14
C PHE A 5 68.24 -22.14 -5.20
N LEU A 6 68.05 -23.27 -5.89
CA LEU A 6 67.00 -23.43 -6.87
C LEU A 6 65.62 -23.66 -6.24
N ALA A 7 65.61 -24.31 -5.07
CA ALA A 7 64.35 -24.54 -4.32
C ALA A 7 63.80 -23.25 -3.67
N CYS A 8 64.64 -22.31 -3.26
CA CYS A 8 64.20 -20.99 -2.75
C CYS A 8 63.67 -20.07 -3.84
N LEU A 9 64.19 -20.12 -5.07
CA LEU A 9 63.68 -19.29 -6.18
C LEU A 9 62.35 -19.82 -6.71
N ILE A 10 62.11 -21.11 -6.69
CA ILE A 10 60.80 -21.71 -7.13
C ILE A 10 59.74 -21.43 -6.10
N ASN A 11 60.02 -21.45 -4.77
CA ASN A 11 59.07 -21.05 -3.75
C ASN A 11 58.77 -19.54 -3.73
N PHE A 12 59.71 -18.67 -4.16
CA PHE A 12 59.46 -17.22 -4.26
C PHE A 12 58.63 -16.85 -5.51
N LEU A 13 58.71 -17.65 -6.57
CA LEU A 13 57.87 -17.50 -7.77
C LEU A 13 56.46 -18.10 -7.64
N LEU A 14 56.25 -19.07 -6.75
CA LEU A 14 54.94 -19.65 -6.48
C LEU A 14 54.11 -18.86 -5.45
N ILE A 15 54.72 -17.96 -4.68
CA ILE A 15 54.00 -17.11 -3.70
C ILE A 15 53.43 -15.84 -4.34
N ASN A 16 53.86 -15.47 -5.57
CA ASN A 16 53.43 -14.23 -6.22
C ASN A 16 52.34 -14.38 -7.28
N THR A 17 51.61 -15.50 -7.35
CA THR A 17 50.50 -15.69 -8.30
C THR A 17 49.19 -16.13 -7.70
N ILE A 18 49.00 -16.00 -6.40
CA ILE A 18 47.67 -15.99 -5.81
C ILE A 18 47.27 -14.54 -5.56
N THR A 19 47.23 -13.72 -6.59
CA THR A 19 46.22 -12.67 -6.68
C THR A 19 44.90 -13.38 -6.84
N THR A 20 44.29 -13.73 -5.74
CA THR A 20 42.85 -13.97 -5.73
C THR A 20 42.21 -12.71 -6.28
N ASN A 21 41.86 -12.73 -7.56
CA ASN A 21 40.79 -11.91 -8.06
C ASN A 21 39.56 -12.28 -7.18
N LEU A 22 39.40 -11.59 -6.05
CA LEU A 22 38.11 -11.51 -5.37
C LEU A 22 37.22 -10.79 -6.37
N GLN A 23 36.69 -11.58 -7.32
CA GLN A 23 35.61 -11.12 -8.17
C GLN A 23 34.50 -10.71 -7.20
N ALA A 24 34.14 -9.43 -7.18
CA ALA A 24 33.06 -8.94 -6.32
C ALA A 24 31.84 -9.83 -6.57
N GLU A 25 31.32 -10.42 -5.49
CA GLU A 25 30.18 -11.32 -5.58
C GLU A 25 29.00 -10.55 -6.17
N THR A 26 28.47 -11.00 -7.30
CA THR A 26 27.37 -10.36 -8.02
C THR A 26 26.15 -10.25 -7.11
N LEU A 27 25.49 -9.10 -7.08
CA LEU A 27 24.21 -8.92 -6.37
C LEU A 27 23.09 -9.56 -7.20
N ASN A 28 22.57 -10.66 -6.70
CA ASN A 28 21.44 -11.38 -7.31
C ASN A 28 20.14 -10.86 -6.68
N LEU A 29 19.40 -10.05 -7.42
CA LEU A 29 18.21 -9.35 -6.93
C LEU A 29 16.94 -9.84 -7.62
N THR A 30 15.84 -9.78 -6.89
CA THR A 30 14.48 -9.94 -7.44
C THR A 30 13.76 -8.62 -7.30
N LEU A 31 13.65 -7.90 -8.39
CA LEU A 31 13.01 -6.59 -8.44
C LEU A 31 11.49 -6.78 -8.45
N ARG A 32 10.78 -6.16 -7.51
CA ARG A 32 9.32 -6.09 -7.53
C ARG A 32 8.90 -4.85 -8.31
N ASN A 33 8.06 -5.03 -9.34
CA ASN A 33 7.58 -3.95 -10.20
C ASN A 33 6.23 -4.32 -10.82
N SER A 34 5.23 -3.47 -10.64
CA SER A 34 3.88 -3.71 -11.14
C SER A 34 3.67 -3.29 -12.61
N VAL A 35 4.55 -2.43 -13.16
CA VAL A 35 4.35 -1.79 -14.48
C VAL A 35 4.99 -2.55 -15.63
N ARG A 36 6.14 -3.18 -15.42
CA ARG A 36 6.99 -3.70 -16.53
C ARG A 36 6.87 -5.18 -16.77
N SER A 37 6.15 -5.89 -15.94
CA SER A 37 5.99 -7.34 -16.04
C SER A 37 4.61 -7.74 -15.57
N VAL A 38 3.91 -8.51 -16.36
CA VAL A 38 2.63 -9.15 -15.99
C VAL A 38 2.72 -9.87 -14.65
N HIS A 39 3.93 -10.32 -14.27
CA HIS A 39 4.20 -11.08 -13.04
C HIS A 39 4.71 -10.24 -11.87
N GLY A 40 4.96 -8.93 -12.04
CA GLY A 40 5.41 -8.05 -10.95
C GLY A 40 6.80 -8.31 -10.38
N TRP A 41 7.58 -9.28 -10.90
CA TRP A 41 8.96 -9.58 -10.48
C TRP A 41 9.90 -9.77 -11.64
N GLN A 42 11.12 -9.27 -11.50
CA GLN A 42 12.18 -9.41 -12.49
C GLN A 42 13.50 -9.78 -11.79
N LYS A 43 14.18 -10.83 -12.23
CA LYS A 43 15.54 -11.12 -11.77
C LYS A 43 16.52 -10.10 -12.36
N ALA A 44 17.50 -9.70 -11.54
CA ALA A 44 18.56 -8.80 -11.94
C ALA A 44 19.89 -9.25 -11.30
N GLU A 45 20.96 -9.15 -12.07
CA GLU A 45 22.32 -9.43 -11.63
C GLU A 45 23.15 -8.15 -11.78
N TRP A 46 23.56 -7.58 -10.66
CA TRP A 46 24.31 -6.31 -10.65
C TRP A 46 25.74 -6.51 -10.18
N ASN A 47 26.67 -5.89 -10.89
CA ASN A 47 28.04 -5.75 -10.42
C ASN A 47 28.09 -4.70 -9.30
N PRO A 48 28.48 -5.06 -8.07
CA PRO A 48 28.48 -4.12 -6.94
C PRO A 48 29.30 -2.83 -7.20
N ASN A 49 30.35 -2.90 -7.98
CA ASN A 49 31.16 -1.72 -8.33
C ASN A 49 30.41 -0.71 -9.21
N GLU A 50 29.27 -1.09 -9.79
CA GLU A 50 28.41 -0.24 -10.60
C GLU A 50 27.14 0.17 -9.83
N VAL A 51 27.06 -0.15 -8.52
CA VAL A 51 25.94 0.13 -7.63
C VAL A 51 26.30 1.25 -6.67
N ALA A 52 25.38 2.17 -6.46
CA ALA A 52 25.40 3.10 -5.33
C ALA A 52 24.15 2.92 -4.45
N ILE A 53 24.31 3.06 -3.13
CA ILE A 53 23.21 3.30 -2.22
C ILE A 53 23.24 4.75 -1.76
N VAL A 54 22.09 5.43 -1.89
CA VAL A 54 21.87 6.79 -1.37
C VAL A 54 20.98 6.69 -0.14
N ILE A 55 21.50 7.13 1.00
CA ILE A 55 20.83 7.10 2.30
C ILE A 55 20.22 8.48 2.55
N CYS A 56 18.92 8.58 2.32
CA CYS A 56 18.18 9.84 2.37
C CYS A 56 17.73 10.16 3.79
N ASP A 57 18.10 11.35 4.26
CA ASP A 57 17.56 12.04 5.44
C ASP A 57 17.35 11.19 6.71
N MET A 58 18.25 10.24 6.96
CA MET A 58 18.28 9.45 8.19
C MET A 58 18.82 10.31 9.34
N TRP A 59 18.02 11.27 9.78
CA TRP A 59 18.40 12.27 10.78
C TRP A 59 18.49 11.71 12.21
N ASP A 60 19.24 12.41 13.06
CA ASP A 60 19.39 12.12 14.49
C ASP A 60 18.17 12.50 15.33
N SER A 61 17.25 13.28 14.79
CA SER A 61 15.98 13.68 15.40
C SER A 61 14.99 14.14 14.33
N HIS A 62 13.70 14.22 14.68
CA HIS A 62 12.62 14.68 13.81
C HIS A 62 11.59 15.46 14.64
N HIS A 63 10.76 16.32 13.99
CA HIS A 63 9.67 17.03 14.67
C HIS A 63 8.57 16.06 15.15
N SER A 64 8.33 14.96 14.44
CA SER A 64 7.45 13.87 14.86
C SER A 64 8.25 12.83 15.67
N VAL A 65 7.80 12.53 16.88
CA VAL A 65 8.45 11.56 17.78
C VAL A 65 8.23 10.12 17.30
N THR A 66 7.09 9.83 16.68
CA THR A 66 6.79 8.51 16.12
C THR A 66 7.70 8.21 14.92
N ALA A 67 8.00 9.19 14.07
CA ALA A 67 8.99 9.08 13.02
C ALA A 67 10.39 8.78 13.58
N VAL A 68 10.80 9.44 14.67
CA VAL A 68 12.08 9.15 15.34
C VAL A 68 12.14 7.70 15.83
N ARG A 69 11.06 7.21 16.43
CA ARG A 69 10.99 5.81 16.91
C ARG A 69 11.16 4.82 15.77
N ARG A 70 10.44 5.03 14.66
CA ARG A 70 10.52 4.14 13.48
C ARG A 70 11.89 4.20 12.80
N VAL A 71 12.50 5.38 12.66
CA VAL A 71 13.87 5.51 12.18
C VAL A 71 14.85 4.72 13.05
N ASN A 72 14.74 4.85 14.38
CA ASN A 72 15.62 4.12 15.30
C ASN A 72 15.41 2.59 15.23
N GLU A 73 14.23 2.14 14.86
CA GLU A 73 13.89 0.73 14.76
C GLU A 73 14.53 0.08 13.52
N PHE A 74 14.47 0.71 12.34
CA PHE A 74 15.03 0.11 11.13
C PHE A 74 16.48 0.52 10.81
N ALA A 75 17.01 1.59 11.42
CA ALA A 75 18.37 2.05 11.16
C ALA A 75 19.46 1.00 11.42
N PRO A 76 19.38 0.13 12.46
CA PRO A 76 20.37 -0.94 12.63
C PRO A 76 20.40 -1.91 11.45
N ARG A 77 19.22 -2.31 10.95
CA ARG A 77 19.10 -3.19 9.77
C ARG A 77 19.68 -2.52 8.52
N LEU A 78 19.36 -1.23 8.31
CA LEU A 78 19.92 -0.46 7.20
C LEU A 78 21.43 -0.34 7.30
N ASN A 79 22.00 -0.18 8.50
CA ASN A 79 23.46 -0.15 8.69
C ASN A 79 24.12 -1.48 8.27
N GLU A 80 23.51 -2.61 8.54
CA GLU A 80 24.03 -3.92 8.08
C GLU A 80 23.98 -4.02 6.54
N VAL A 81 22.91 -3.53 5.89
CA VAL A 81 22.85 -3.43 4.42
C VAL A 81 23.97 -2.57 3.88
N ILE A 82 24.21 -1.40 4.47
CA ILE A 82 25.30 -0.48 4.09
C ILE A 82 26.66 -1.16 4.25
N LYS A 83 26.91 -1.85 5.35
CA LYS A 83 28.15 -2.61 5.60
C LYS A 83 28.38 -3.68 4.54
N SER A 84 27.33 -4.44 4.19
CA SER A 84 27.41 -5.48 3.17
C SER A 84 27.72 -4.90 1.79
N LEU A 85 26.99 -3.87 1.38
CA LEU A 85 27.20 -3.19 0.10
C LEU A 85 28.60 -2.57 0.01
N ARG A 86 29.07 -1.91 1.08
CA ARG A 86 30.41 -1.35 1.17
C ARG A 86 31.49 -2.43 1.00
N LYS A 87 31.33 -3.57 1.67
CA LYS A 87 32.23 -4.73 1.57
C LYS A 87 32.28 -5.30 0.15
N SER A 88 31.13 -5.30 -0.54
CA SER A 88 31.05 -5.78 -1.93
C SER A 88 31.60 -4.79 -2.96
N GLY A 89 31.93 -3.56 -2.58
CA GLY A 89 32.52 -2.54 -3.46
C GLY A 89 31.54 -1.49 -3.97
N ALA A 90 30.30 -1.48 -3.48
CA ALA A 90 29.32 -0.45 -3.84
C ALA A 90 29.71 0.94 -3.30
N THR A 91 29.29 1.97 -4.01
CA THR A 91 29.44 3.36 -3.59
C THR A 91 28.39 3.72 -2.55
N ILE A 92 28.81 4.26 -1.39
CA ILE A 92 27.93 4.65 -0.30
C ILE A 92 27.85 6.18 -0.26
N ILE A 93 26.63 6.73 -0.32
CA ILE A 93 26.36 8.17 -0.27
C ILE A 93 25.37 8.45 0.85
N HIS A 94 25.83 9.12 1.90
CA HIS A 94 25.00 9.59 3.00
C HIS A 94 24.47 10.99 2.66
N SER A 95 23.17 11.15 2.67
CA SER A 95 22.50 12.39 2.24
C SER A 95 21.58 12.96 3.33
N PRO A 96 22.12 13.35 4.52
CA PRO A 96 21.33 13.99 5.57
C PRO A 96 21.15 15.47 5.21
N SER A 97 20.13 15.76 4.40
CA SER A 97 19.83 17.11 3.94
C SER A 97 19.66 18.07 5.12
N ASP A 98 19.94 19.33 4.90
CA ASP A 98 19.90 20.41 5.89
C ASP A 98 20.93 20.26 7.05
N CYS A 99 21.72 19.17 7.08
CA CYS A 99 22.78 18.94 8.07
C CYS A 99 24.20 19.16 7.50
N MET A 100 24.35 19.63 6.28
CA MET A 100 25.66 19.78 5.63
C MET A 100 26.68 20.63 6.41
N PRO A 101 26.31 21.69 7.15
CA PRO A 101 27.24 22.43 8.00
C PRO A 101 27.96 21.56 9.03
N LYS A 102 27.32 20.53 9.57
CA LYS A 102 27.91 19.55 10.50
C LYS A 102 29.06 18.77 9.87
N TYR A 103 28.98 18.52 8.57
CA TYR A 103 29.94 17.70 7.83
C TYR A 103 31.01 18.50 7.08
N LYS A 104 31.01 19.84 7.21
CA LYS A 104 31.92 20.73 6.48
C LYS A 104 33.35 20.23 6.45
N ASP A 105 33.89 19.82 7.61
CA ASP A 105 35.25 19.36 7.78
C ASP A 105 35.43 17.84 7.74
N HIS A 106 34.35 17.09 7.56
CA HIS A 106 34.40 15.63 7.49
C HIS A 106 35.01 15.15 6.16
N ASP A 107 35.87 14.13 6.23
CA ASP A 107 36.61 13.66 5.04
C ASP A 107 35.68 13.13 3.93
N ALA A 108 34.57 12.48 4.28
CA ALA A 108 33.56 12.03 3.30
C ALA A 108 32.91 13.20 2.56
N ARG A 109 32.73 14.35 3.21
CA ARG A 109 32.21 15.57 2.58
C ARG A 109 33.25 16.23 1.68
N LYS A 110 34.48 16.38 2.18
CA LYS A 110 35.59 16.89 1.38
C LYS A 110 35.79 16.07 0.12
N ARG A 111 35.74 14.74 0.24
CA ARG A 111 35.85 13.81 -0.88
C ARG A 111 34.74 14.02 -1.89
N ALA A 112 33.47 14.17 -1.42
CA ALA A 112 32.31 14.43 -2.28
C ALA A 112 32.52 15.72 -3.11
N LEU A 113 32.93 16.79 -2.47
CA LEU A 113 33.17 18.11 -3.11
C LEU A 113 34.37 18.14 -4.03
N ALA A 114 35.34 17.23 -3.87
CA ALA A 114 36.53 17.12 -4.72
C ALA A 114 36.26 16.38 -6.05
N ILE A 115 35.11 15.76 -6.22
CA ILE A 115 34.73 15.08 -7.47
C ILE A 115 34.52 16.12 -8.58
N PRO A 116 35.15 15.96 -9.76
CA PRO A 116 34.95 16.85 -10.90
C PRO A 116 33.48 16.88 -11.36
N VAL A 117 33.05 18.03 -11.89
CA VAL A 117 31.72 18.17 -12.50
C VAL A 117 31.57 17.22 -13.68
N ALA A 118 30.50 16.47 -13.72
CA ALA A 118 30.19 15.54 -14.80
C ALA A 118 29.89 16.30 -16.11
N LEU A 119 30.35 15.78 -17.24
CA LEU A 119 30.14 16.39 -18.55
C LEU A 119 28.66 16.41 -18.95
N ASP A 120 27.89 15.48 -18.42
CA ASP A 120 26.45 15.28 -18.67
C ASP A 120 25.58 15.70 -17.47
N LEU A 121 26.03 16.70 -16.70
CA LEU A 121 25.26 17.21 -15.56
C LEU A 121 23.90 17.77 -16.02
N PRO A 122 22.77 17.17 -15.53
CA PRO A 122 21.46 17.64 -15.96
C PRO A 122 21.12 19.02 -15.36
N LYS A 123 20.51 19.91 -16.16
CA LYS A 123 20.24 21.30 -15.74
C LYS A 123 19.37 21.43 -14.50
N GLU A 124 18.40 20.51 -14.33
CA GLU A 124 17.42 20.57 -13.23
C GLU A 124 17.72 19.57 -12.09
N ILE A 125 18.91 18.96 -12.08
CA ILE A 125 19.26 17.94 -11.07
C ILE A 125 19.26 18.50 -9.65
N SER A 126 19.55 19.78 -9.47
CA SER A 126 19.57 20.43 -8.14
C SER A 126 18.19 20.88 -7.67
N SER A 127 17.13 20.63 -8.45
CA SER A 127 15.77 21.01 -8.11
C SER A 127 15.03 19.84 -7.48
N TRP A 128 14.07 20.16 -6.60
CA TRP A 128 13.10 19.17 -6.10
C TRP A 128 12.21 18.67 -7.24
N CYS A 129 12.03 17.35 -7.35
CA CYS A 129 11.18 16.75 -8.39
C CYS A 129 9.84 16.30 -7.79
N HIS A 130 8.79 17.03 -8.12
CA HIS A 130 7.46 16.74 -7.58
C HIS A 130 6.73 15.64 -8.34
N ARG A 131 7.09 15.40 -9.62
CA ARG A 131 6.41 14.45 -10.50
C ARG A 131 7.26 14.08 -11.70
N ILE A 132 7.06 12.87 -12.21
CA ILE A 132 7.63 12.40 -13.49
C ILE A 132 6.52 11.92 -14.44
N PRO A 133 6.78 11.75 -15.75
CA PRO A 133 5.76 11.34 -16.72
C PRO A 133 5.03 10.04 -16.35
N GLY A 134 5.71 9.08 -15.69
CA GLY A 134 5.08 7.83 -15.23
C GLY A 134 3.92 8.04 -14.24
N GLU A 135 3.92 9.16 -13.52
CA GLU A 135 2.91 9.49 -12.50
C GLU A 135 1.75 10.36 -13.03
N GLU A 136 1.78 10.81 -14.30
CA GLU A 136 0.81 11.80 -14.82
C GLU A 136 -0.65 11.34 -14.75
N LYS A 137 -0.89 10.04 -14.92
CA LYS A 137 -2.22 9.43 -14.88
C LYS A 137 -2.55 8.79 -13.53
N ALA A 138 -1.62 8.83 -12.60
CA ALA A 138 -1.79 8.18 -11.29
C ALA A 138 -2.41 9.15 -10.28
N SER A 139 -3.31 8.63 -9.45
CA SER A 139 -3.73 9.31 -8.23
C SER A 139 -2.73 9.00 -7.11
N TYR A 140 -2.33 10.01 -6.35
CA TYR A 140 -1.45 9.80 -5.21
C TYR A 140 -2.22 9.10 -4.08
N PRO A 141 -1.68 8.06 -3.42
CA PRO A 141 -2.49 7.13 -2.64
C PRO A 141 -2.81 7.57 -1.20
N ILE A 142 -2.22 8.65 -0.71
CA ILE A 142 -2.44 9.16 0.65
C ILE A 142 -2.56 10.68 0.67
N ASP A 143 -3.24 11.21 1.66
CA ASP A 143 -3.26 12.64 1.98
C ASP A 143 -1.92 13.03 2.64
N GLN A 144 -1.35 14.17 2.25
CA GLN A 144 -0.10 14.73 2.78
C GLN A 144 -0.29 16.14 3.34
N SER A 145 -1.50 16.51 3.62
CA SER A 145 -1.89 17.90 3.84
C SER A 145 -1.48 18.47 5.18
N ASP A 146 -1.39 17.61 6.18
CA ASP A 146 -1.12 17.95 7.57
C ASP A 146 0.34 17.70 7.99
N GLY A 147 1.21 17.31 7.02
CA GLY A 147 2.59 16.95 7.32
C GLY A 147 2.79 15.47 7.63
N GLY A 148 1.72 14.75 8.02
CA GLY A 148 1.70 13.31 8.23
C GLY A 148 2.18 12.85 9.61
N GLU A 149 2.21 13.76 10.60
CA GLU A 149 2.44 13.39 12.00
C GLU A 149 1.30 12.48 12.47
N ASP A 150 1.63 11.37 13.14
CA ASP A 150 0.72 10.33 13.58
C ASP A 150 0.70 10.12 15.11
N GLU A 151 1.43 10.93 15.86
CA GLU A 151 1.29 11.04 17.31
C GLU A 151 0.11 11.92 17.73
N ASP A 152 -0.43 11.69 18.93
CA ASP A 152 -1.45 12.55 19.48
C ASP A 152 -0.91 13.94 19.85
N GLU A 153 -1.81 14.93 19.98
CA GLU A 153 -1.45 16.32 20.23
C GLU A 153 -0.66 16.50 21.55
N PHE A 154 -0.98 15.75 22.59
CA PHE A 154 -0.30 15.82 23.88
C PHE A 154 1.13 15.26 23.78
N GLU A 155 1.31 14.14 23.12
CA GLU A 155 2.63 13.54 22.88
C GLU A 155 3.51 14.48 22.03
N ASN A 156 2.93 15.09 20.99
CA ASN A 156 3.61 16.08 20.15
C ASN A 156 4.09 17.29 20.96
N GLN A 157 3.24 17.84 21.82
CA GLN A 157 3.61 18.96 22.68
C GLN A 157 4.75 18.60 23.64
N GLN A 158 4.67 17.45 24.31
CA GLN A 158 5.76 16.98 25.19
C GLN A 158 7.07 16.80 24.44
N TRP A 159 7.01 16.27 23.23
CA TRP A 159 8.19 16.11 22.37
C TRP A 159 8.78 17.47 21.99
N ALA A 160 7.96 18.42 21.58
CA ALA A 160 8.41 19.77 21.26
C ALA A 160 9.06 20.48 22.45
N GLU A 161 8.53 20.31 23.67
CA GLU A 161 9.13 20.83 24.90
C GLU A 161 10.49 20.17 25.21
N ARG A 162 10.58 18.87 25.02
CA ARG A 162 11.83 18.14 25.17
C ARG A 162 12.90 18.66 24.20
N LEU A 163 12.57 18.78 22.91
CA LEU A 163 13.48 19.31 21.90
C LEU A 163 13.97 20.72 22.26
N LYS A 164 13.09 21.59 22.75
CA LYS A 164 13.48 22.92 23.25
C LYS A 164 14.45 22.84 24.43
N SER A 165 14.21 21.94 25.38
CA SER A 165 15.10 21.73 26.53
C SER A 165 16.48 21.22 26.14
N GLU A 166 16.57 20.49 25.03
CA GLU A 166 17.82 20.03 24.41
C GLU A 166 18.49 21.11 23.55
N GLY A 167 17.93 22.32 23.46
CA GLY A 167 18.43 23.43 22.65
C GLY A 167 18.18 23.25 21.14
N ARG A 168 17.23 22.40 20.76
CA ARG A 168 16.86 22.16 19.37
C ARG A 168 15.64 22.98 18.97
N ASN A 169 15.52 23.34 17.70
CA ASN A 169 14.31 23.91 17.13
C ASN A 169 13.27 22.78 16.93
N PRO A 170 12.11 22.78 17.57
CA PRO A 170 11.11 21.73 17.43
C PRO A 170 10.64 21.48 15.99
N GLY A 171 10.58 22.51 15.14
CA GLY A 171 10.16 22.38 13.75
C GLY A 171 11.23 21.80 12.82
N THR A 172 12.52 21.91 13.19
CA THR A 172 13.67 21.43 12.42
C THR A 172 14.78 20.93 13.37
N PRO A 173 14.50 19.86 14.14
CA PRO A 173 15.38 19.49 15.25
C PRO A 173 16.63 18.71 14.86
N TRP A 174 16.74 18.27 13.61
CA TRP A 174 17.88 17.49 13.11
C TRP A 174 19.16 18.33 13.03
N LEU A 175 20.26 17.76 13.50
CA LEU A 175 21.58 18.37 13.47
C LEU A 175 22.59 17.53 12.69
N SER A 176 22.33 16.23 12.55
CA SER A 176 23.22 15.27 11.87
C SER A 176 22.43 14.05 11.38
N GLN A 177 23.09 13.17 10.67
CA GLN A 177 22.60 11.80 10.48
C GLN A 177 22.58 11.06 11.81
N THR A 178 21.65 10.09 11.96
CA THR A 178 21.65 9.20 13.14
C THR A 178 23.02 8.51 13.30
N PRO A 179 23.55 8.45 14.52
CA PRO A 179 24.87 7.83 14.78
C PRO A 179 24.85 6.30 14.59
N VAL A 180 23.69 5.69 14.43
CA VAL A 180 23.53 4.26 14.12
C VAL A 180 24.12 3.93 12.75
N LEU A 181 24.07 4.86 11.81
CA LEU A 181 24.61 4.67 10.46
C LEU A 181 26.06 5.15 10.38
N GLU A 182 26.97 4.22 10.19
CA GLU A 182 28.41 4.47 10.16
C GLU A 182 28.85 5.06 8.82
N ILE A 183 29.56 6.20 8.88
CA ILE A 183 30.24 6.82 7.72
C ILE A 183 31.69 6.41 7.75
N LEU A 184 32.12 5.55 6.86
CA LEU A 184 33.45 4.90 6.91
C LEU A 184 34.18 4.99 5.57
N GLY A 185 35.52 4.88 5.65
CA GLY A 185 36.39 4.62 4.53
C GLY A 185 36.21 5.54 3.33
N LYS A 186 35.65 5.00 2.24
CA LYS A 186 35.48 5.71 0.96
C LYS A 186 34.06 6.30 0.79
N ASP A 187 33.22 6.28 1.81
CA ASP A 187 31.87 6.82 1.75
C ASP A 187 31.89 8.32 1.41
N PHE A 188 30.77 8.79 0.90
CA PHE A 188 30.52 10.19 0.57
C PHE A 188 29.42 10.77 1.46
N VAL A 189 29.49 12.07 1.73
CA VAL A 189 28.41 12.86 2.34
C VAL A 189 28.04 13.98 1.38
N ALA A 190 26.83 13.93 0.84
CA ALA A 190 26.32 14.91 -0.13
C ALA A 190 24.79 14.94 -0.13
N SER A 191 24.20 16.13 -0.16
CA SER A 191 22.74 16.31 -0.25
C SER A 191 22.31 17.19 -1.43
N GLU A 192 23.28 17.70 -2.17
CA GLU A 192 23.05 18.47 -3.38
C GLU A 192 22.97 17.53 -4.59
N GLY A 193 21.98 17.72 -5.46
CA GLY A 193 21.76 16.84 -6.60
C GLY A 193 22.92 16.78 -7.59
N ASP A 194 23.55 17.91 -7.85
CA ASP A 194 24.73 18.01 -8.72
C ASP A 194 25.95 17.27 -8.14
N VAL A 195 26.18 17.40 -6.83
CA VAL A 195 27.27 16.69 -6.15
C VAL A 195 27.03 15.19 -6.17
N VAL A 196 25.81 14.75 -5.87
CA VAL A 196 25.44 13.32 -5.94
C VAL A 196 25.59 12.80 -7.38
N TRP A 197 25.10 13.54 -8.37
CA TRP A 197 25.25 13.16 -9.78
C TRP A 197 26.71 13.02 -10.19
N ASN A 198 27.57 13.98 -9.80
CA ASN A 198 28.98 13.92 -10.08
C ASN A 198 29.65 12.67 -9.49
N ILE A 199 29.28 12.28 -8.25
CA ILE A 199 29.78 11.06 -7.62
C ILE A 199 29.34 9.83 -8.43
N LEU A 200 28.06 9.74 -8.82
CA LEU A 200 27.53 8.62 -9.59
C LEU A 200 28.26 8.48 -10.93
N ARG A 201 28.47 9.57 -11.66
CA ARG A 201 29.14 9.57 -12.98
C ARG A 201 30.63 9.28 -12.87
N HIS A 202 31.30 9.86 -11.88
CA HIS A 202 32.72 9.62 -11.62
C HIS A 202 33.02 8.14 -11.32
N ASN A 203 32.18 7.53 -10.49
CA ASN A 203 32.31 6.11 -10.12
C ASN A 203 31.67 5.15 -11.13
N LYS A 204 31.18 5.64 -12.29
CA LYS A 204 30.55 4.85 -13.36
C LYS A 204 29.36 4.01 -12.86
N ILE A 205 28.59 4.58 -11.93
CA ILE A 205 27.41 3.91 -11.37
C ILE A 205 26.32 3.77 -12.44
N LYS A 206 25.73 2.59 -12.50
CA LYS A 206 24.60 2.25 -13.36
C LYS A 206 23.31 2.05 -12.59
N HIS A 207 23.42 1.60 -11.34
CA HIS A 207 22.31 1.19 -10.49
C HIS A 207 22.32 1.98 -9.19
N VAL A 208 21.17 2.54 -8.83
CA VAL A 208 21.00 3.33 -7.60
C VAL A 208 19.95 2.69 -6.70
N ILE A 209 20.33 2.39 -5.46
CA ILE A 209 19.42 1.96 -4.40
C ILE A 209 19.13 3.18 -3.53
N LEU A 210 17.87 3.57 -3.37
CA LEU A 210 17.44 4.59 -2.40
C LEU A 210 16.93 3.90 -1.13
N ALA A 211 17.33 4.44 0.03
CA ALA A 211 16.80 4.05 1.35
C ALA A 211 16.71 5.31 2.24
N GLY A 212 16.01 5.21 3.36
CA GLY A 212 15.86 6.32 4.32
C GLY A 212 14.49 6.95 4.29
N VAL A 213 14.37 8.22 4.75
CA VAL A 213 13.08 8.84 5.04
C VAL A 213 12.89 10.21 4.39
N HIS A 214 11.64 10.62 4.18
CA HIS A 214 10.45 9.78 4.22
C HIS A 214 10.05 9.42 2.80
N THR A 215 9.51 8.22 2.63
CA THR A 215 9.20 7.63 1.31
C THR A 215 8.42 8.57 0.42
N ASN A 216 7.36 9.16 0.96
CA ASN A 216 6.41 10.04 0.25
C ASN A 216 6.92 11.47 0.06
N MET A 217 8.04 11.84 0.66
CA MET A 217 8.61 13.18 0.62
C MET A 217 10.03 13.17 0.03
N CYS A 218 11.03 13.12 0.90
CA CYS A 218 12.44 13.28 0.55
C CYS A 218 12.95 12.16 -0.36
N VAL A 219 12.61 10.92 -0.08
CA VAL A 219 13.03 9.75 -0.88
C VAL A 219 12.50 9.85 -2.31
N LEU A 220 11.25 10.29 -2.51
CA LEU A 220 10.70 10.53 -3.84
C LEU A 220 11.23 11.80 -4.49
N GLY A 221 11.30 12.91 -3.75
CA GLY A 221 11.33 14.26 -4.32
C GLY A 221 12.67 15.01 -4.27
N ARG A 222 13.61 14.64 -3.39
CA ARG A 222 14.90 15.34 -3.28
C ARG A 222 15.66 15.35 -4.61
N PRO A 223 16.62 16.29 -4.81
CA PRO A 223 17.45 16.35 -6.01
C PRO A 223 18.19 15.06 -6.36
N PHE A 224 18.38 14.18 -5.38
CA PHE A 224 18.95 12.83 -5.52
C PHE A 224 17.91 11.73 -5.30
N GLY A 225 16.63 12.08 -5.17
CA GLY A 225 15.53 11.16 -4.91
C GLY A 225 15.16 10.30 -6.12
N LEU A 226 14.24 9.35 -5.90
CA LEU A 226 13.81 8.36 -6.91
C LEU A 226 13.40 9.01 -8.23
N ARG A 227 12.59 10.06 -8.17
CA ARG A 227 12.07 10.75 -9.37
C ARG A 227 13.17 11.34 -10.23
N GLN A 228 14.15 12.02 -9.61
CA GLN A 228 15.27 12.62 -10.36
C GLN A 228 16.17 11.54 -10.96
N MET A 229 16.49 10.49 -10.21
CA MET A 229 17.32 9.40 -10.72
C MET A 229 16.65 8.69 -11.90
N VAL A 230 15.37 8.39 -11.81
CA VAL A 230 14.59 7.78 -12.91
C VAL A 230 14.46 8.73 -14.10
N ARG A 231 14.17 10.01 -13.86
CA ARG A 231 14.04 11.04 -14.90
C ARG A 231 15.30 11.16 -15.76
N TYR A 232 16.46 11.01 -15.17
CA TYR A 232 17.76 11.11 -15.86
C TYR A 232 18.37 9.75 -16.21
N GLY A 233 17.53 8.68 -16.24
CA GLY A 233 17.87 7.40 -16.83
C GLY A 233 18.72 6.47 -15.99
N MET A 234 18.87 6.73 -14.69
CA MET A 234 19.52 5.78 -13.78
C MET A 234 18.61 4.58 -13.54
N ASN A 235 19.18 3.37 -13.54
CA ASN A 235 18.45 2.17 -13.10
C ASN A 235 18.30 2.22 -11.58
N THR A 236 17.12 2.60 -11.12
CA THR A 236 16.86 2.98 -9.74
C THR A 236 15.91 2.01 -9.07
N VAL A 237 16.15 1.68 -7.80
CA VAL A 237 15.25 0.88 -6.96
C VAL A 237 15.11 1.51 -5.58
N LEU A 238 13.95 1.31 -4.96
CA LEU A 238 13.73 1.60 -3.54
C LEU A 238 14.03 0.36 -2.70
N LEU A 239 14.78 0.51 -1.61
CA LEU A 239 14.86 -0.48 -0.55
C LEU A 239 13.59 -0.34 0.32
N ARG A 240 12.51 -1.10 -0.01
CA ARG A 240 11.17 -0.85 0.54
C ARG A 240 11.01 -1.16 2.03
N ASP A 241 11.86 -2.02 2.59
CA ASP A 241 11.94 -2.33 4.01
C ASP A 241 13.05 -1.53 4.74
N GLY A 242 13.64 -0.55 4.07
CA GLY A 242 14.60 0.42 4.59
C GLY A 242 14.11 1.86 4.46
N THR A 243 12.80 2.08 4.63
CA THR A 243 12.15 3.39 4.51
C THR A 243 10.91 3.47 5.41
N ASP A 244 10.43 4.70 5.64
CA ASP A 244 9.19 4.99 6.35
C ASP A 244 8.45 6.16 5.70
N VAL A 245 7.14 6.24 5.89
CA VAL A 245 6.26 7.28 5.34
C VAL A 245 5.96 8.36 6.39
N MET A 246 5.63 9.57 5.98
CA MET A 246 4.89 10.52 6.83
C MET A 246 3.43 10.43 6.43
N TYR A 247 2.62 9.78 7.27
CA TYR A 247 1.19 9.60 7.03
C TYR A 247 0.43 9.50 8.34
N ASN A 248 -0.57 10.36 8.49
CA ASN A 248 -1.51 10.36 9.60
C ASN A 248 -2.71 9.44 9.28
N PRO A 249 -2.95 8.35 10.06
CA PRO A 249 -4.10 7.46 9.87
C PRO A 249 -5.47 8.13 9.96
N GLU A 250 -5.57 9.30 10.57
CA GLU A 250 -6.80 10.11 10.63
C GLU A 250 -7.08 10.86 9.32
N LYS A 251 -6.19 10.76 8.33
CA LYS A 251 -6.34 11.34 7.00
C LYS A 251 -6.60 10.27 5.96
N TRP A 252 -7.16 10.70 4.82
CA TRP A 252 -7.42 9.79 3.71
C TRP A 252 -6.16 9.01 3.31
N PRO A 253 -6.25 7.68 3.11
CA PRO A 253 -7.42 6.80 3.00
C PRO A 253 -7.91 6.17 4.33
N TYR A 254 -7.58 6.71 5.49
CA TYR A 254 -8.04 6.28 6.81
C TYR A 254 -7.66 4.82 7.13
N VAL A 255 -6.42 4.49 6.87
CA VAL A 255 -5.83 3.18 7.11
C VAL A 255 -4.71 3.29 8.14
N SER A 256 -4.16 2.17 8.60
CA SER A 256 -3.01 2.21 9.51
C SER A 256 -1.81 2.91 8.85
N HIS A 257 -0.90 3.45 9.66
CA HIS A 257 0.36 4.06 9.19
C HIS A 257 1.11 3.12 8.23
N PHE A 258 1.21 1.83 8.57
CA PHE A 258 1.93 0.85 7.78
C PHE A 258 1.21 0.47 6.47
N THR A 259 -0.12 0.53 6.45
CA THR A 259 -0.87 0.44 5.19
C THR A 259 -0.60 1.67 4.33
N GLY A 260 -0.52 2.87 4.91
CA GLY A 260 -0.12 4.08 4.20
C GLY A 260 1.25 3.96 3.55
N LEU A 261 2.22 3.37 4.27
CA LEU A 261 3.55 3.05 3.72
C LEU A 261 3.46 2.10 2.52
N ASP A 262 2.72 0.99 2.65
CA ASP A 262 2.55 0.01 1.57
C ASP A 262 1.88 0.62 0.33
N LEU A 263 0.90 1.51 0.53
CA LEU A 263 0.24 2.22 -0.57
C LEU A 263 1.21 3.12 -1.33
N VAL A 264 2.09 3.84 -0.64
CA VAL A 264 3.13 4.68 -1.28
C VAL A 264 4.17 3.82 -1.98
N ILE A 265 4.62 2.72 -1.37
CA ILE A 265 5.55 1.77 -2.00
C ILE A 265 4.93 1.22 -3.29
N ARG A 266 3.66 0.84 -3.26
CA ARG A 266 2.94 0.36 -4.45
C ARG A 266 2.84 1.44 -5.53
N HIS A 267 2.52 2.69 -5.16
CA HIS A 267 2.53 3.81 -6.10
C HIS A 267 3.90 3.96 -6.79
N ILE A 268 4.99 3.81 -6.02
CA ILE A 268 6.35 3.83 -6.56
C ILE A 268 6.56 2.68 -7.54
N GLU A 269 6.15 1.47 -7.21
CA GLU A 269 6.28 0.28 -8.07
C GLU A 269 5.48 0.38 -9.36
N GLU A 270 4.32 1.01 -9.30
CA GLU A 270 3.43 1.20 -10.44
C GLU A 270 3.89 2.33 -11.36
N ASN A 271 4.49 3.39 -10.84
CA ASN A 271 4.63 4.64 -11.58
C ASN A 271 6.07 5.20 -11.65
N VAL A 272 6.97 4.75 -10.77
CA VAL A 272 8.30 5.33 -10.64
C VAL A 272 9.40 4.30 -10.92
N CYS A 273 9.59 3.31 -10.05
CA CYS A 273 10.67 2.33 -10.16
C CYS A 273 10.36 1.04 -9.40
N SER A 274 11.18 0.00 -9.66
CA SER A 274 11.12 -1.25 -8.91
C SER A 274 11.58 -1.09 -7.46
N THR A 275 11.27 -2.12 -6.64
CA THR A 275 11.72 -2.19 -5.24
C THR A 275 12.44 -3.50 -4.95
N ILE A 276 13.27 -3.48 -3.90
CA ILE A 276 13.96 -4.65 -3.33
C ILE A 276 13.78 -4.67 -1.82
N THR A 277 14.20 -5.75 -1.15
CA THR A 277 14.24 -5.88 0.31
C THR A 277 15.65 -6.20 0.82
N SER A 278 15.89 -5.88 2.10
CA SER A 278 17.19 -6.01 2.75
C SER A 278 17.73 -7.44 2.80
N ASP A 279 16.85 -8.45 2.91
CA ASP A 279 17.21 -9.87 2.92
C ASP A 279 17.91 -10.34 1.65
N GLN A 280 17.65 -9.68 0.52
CA GLN A 280 18.33 -9.95 -0.75
C GLN A 280 19.81 -9.53 -0.74
N ILE A 281 20.20 -8.66 0.19
CA ILE A 281 21.58 -8.14 0.32
C ILE A 281 22.30 -8.81 1.51
N ILE A 282 21.60 -8.95 2.65
CA ILE A 282 22.22 -9.44 3.90
C ILE A 282 21.65 -10.79 4.38
N ARG A 283 20.77 -11.40 3.59
CA ARG A 283 20.04 -12.63 3.90
C ARG A 283 19.12 -12.49 5.14
N GLY A 284 18.49 -13.57 5.54
CA GLY A 284 17.52 -13.62 6.64
C GLY A 284 16.12 -13.23 6.16
N GLN A 285 15.37 -12.55 7.01
CA GLN A 285 14.03 -12.07 6.69
C GLN A 285 14.06 -10.57 6.36
N PRO A 286 13.14 -10.05 5.52
CA PRO A 286 12.94 -8.62 5.36
C PRO A 286 12.68 -7.96 6.71
N PHE A 287 13.02 -6.68 6.83
CA PHE A 287 12.66 -5.91 8.02
C PHE A 287 11.14 -5.69 8.07
N SER A 288 10.59 -5.74 9.27
CA SER A 288 9.19 -5.40 9.57
C SER A 288 9.15 -4.62 10.88
N PHE A 289 8.36 -3.56 10.93
CA PHE A 289 8.19 -2.76 12.15
C PHE A 289 7.50 -3.57 13.25
N THR A 290 7.99 -3.46 14.48
CA THR A 290 7.45 -4.19 15.65
C THR A 290 5.99 -3.82 15.93
N HIS A 291 5.61 -2.58 15.63
CA HIS A 291 4.25 -2.09 15.80
C HIS A 291 3.31 -2.39 14.62
N ASP A 292 3.83 -2.90 13.50
CA ASP A 292 2.97 -3.44 12.43
C ASP A 292 2.42 -4.80 12.86
N LYS A 293 1.22 -4.75 13.43
CA LYS A 293 0.51 -5.96 13.92
C LYS A 293 -0.45 -6.55 12.89
N ARG A 294 -0.45 -6.03 11.67
CA ARG A 294 -1.28 -6.60 10.60
C ARG A 294 -0.81 -8.01 10.29
N PRO A 295 -1.72 -9.00 10.27
CA PRO A 295 -1.38 -10.35 9.85
C PRO A 295 -0.86 -10.38 8.41
N HIS A 296 0.05 -11.27 8.11
CA HIS A 296 0.61 -11.45 6.77
C HIS A 296 -0.24 -12.46 5.98
N LEU A 297 -1.02 -11.95 5.03
CA LEU A 297 -1.81 -12.73 4.08
C LEU A 297 -1.03 -12.91 2.77
N VAL A 298 -0.76 -14.14 2.38
CA VAL A 298 -0.13 -14.43 1.08
C VAL A 298 -1.15 -15.06 0.14
N ILE A 299 -1.35 -14.43 -1.00
CA ILE A 299 -2.26 -14.88 -2.06
C ILE A 299 -1.47 -15.66 -3.10
N VAL A 300 -1.79 -16.94 -3.26
CA VAL A 300 -1.19 -17.84 -4.24
C VAL A 300 -2.14 -17.98 -5.41
N SER A 301 -1.74 -17.47 -6.58
CA SER A 301 -2.58 -17.38 -7.77
C SER A 301 -1.76 -17.65 -9.05
N SER A 302 -2.43 -18.05 -10.13
CA SER A 302 -1.80 -18.21 -11.43
C SER A 302 -1.27 -16.89 -11.99
N SER A 303 -0.27 -16.99 -12.88
CA SER A 303 0.33 -15.83 -13.56
C SER A 303 -0.70 -14.89 -14.18
N GLU A 304 -1.75 -15.45 -14.78
CA GLU A 304 -2.81 -14.70 -15.47
C GLU A 304 -3.67 -13.88 -14.49
N ARG A 305 -3.80 -14.32 -13.23
CA ARG A 305 -4.75 -13.76 -12.24
C ARG A 305 -4.11 -12.91 -11.16
N VAL A 306 -2.79 -12.92 -11.05
CA VAL A 306 -2.07 -12.11 -10.03
C VAL A 306 -2.46 -10.64 -10.07
N LEU A 307 -2.67 -10.06 -11.26
CA LEU A 307 -3.05 -8.66 -11.40
C LEU A 307 -4.48 -8.39 -10.91
N ASP A 308 -5.42 -9.31 -11.19
CA ASP A 308 -6.79 -9.22 -10.68
C ASP A 308 -6.81 -9.27 -9.16
N TRP A 309 -6.04 -10.18 -8.56
CA TRP A 309 -5.89 -10.28 -7.11
C TRP A 309 -5.24 -9.05 -6.49
N LYS A 310 -4.21 -8.47 -7.13
CA LYS A 310 -3.59 -7.21 -6.67
C LYS A 310 -4.60 -6.07 -6.66
N SER A 311 -5.38 -5.95 -7.73
CA SER A 311 -6.43 -4.94 -7.82
C SER A 311 -7.51 -5.15 -6.76
N PHE A 312 -7.95 -6.39 -6.56
CA PHE A 312 -8.97 -6.72 -5.57
C PHE A 312 -8.45 -6.51 -4.12
N ALA A 313 -7.30 -7.05 -3.78
CA ALA A 313 -6.75 -6.98 -2.43
C ALA A 313 -6.46 -5.55 -1.97
N ARG A 314 -6.07 -4.68 -2.90
CA ARG A 314 -5.88 -3.25 -2.63
C ARG A 314 -7.11 -2.60 -1.99
N HIS A 315 -8.28 -3.01 -2.40
CA HIS A 315 -9.54 -2.46 -1.88
C HIS A 315 -10.05 -3.16 -0.62
N PHE A 316 -9.71 -4.44 -0.44
CA PHE A 316 -10.34 -5.28 0.58
C PHE A 316 -9.43 -5.70 1.73
N PHE A 317 -8.16 -5.96 1.45
CA PHE A 317 -7.26 -6.55 2.45
C PHE A 317 -6.20 -5.58 2.97
N ASP A 318 -5.69 -4.67 2.13
CA ASP A 318 -4.51 -3.87 2.44
C ASP A 318 -4.58 -3.07 3.75
N ALA A 319 -5.76 -2.72 4.22
CA ALA A 319 -5.86 -1.95 5.46
C ALA A 319 -5.66 -2.80 6.73
N ASP A 320 -6.09 -4.07 6.67
CA ASP A 320 -6.08 -4.96 7.84
C ASP A 320 -5.00 -6.03 7.75
N PHE A 321 -4.42 -6.22 6.57
CA PHE A 321 -3.42 -7.24 6.31
C PHE A 321 -2.20 -6.65 5.60
N ARG A 322 -1.05 -7.22 5.86
CA ARG A 322 0.10 -7.13 4.99
C ARG A 322 -0.06 -8.17 3.89
N VAL A 323 -0.17 -7.75 2.63
CA VAL A 323 -0.53 -8.66 1.52
C VAL A 323 0.63 -8.81 0.55
N ASP A 324 1.07 -10.05 0.36
CA ASP A 324 2.02 -10.45 -0.68
C ASP A 324 1.42 -11.50 -1.62
N TYR A 325 2.08 -11.72 -2.77
CA TYR A 325 1.54 -12.53 -3.86
C TYR A 325 2.56 -13.54 -4.34
N VAL A 326 2.10 -14.76 -4.56
CA VAL A 326 2.91 -15.85 -5.13
C VAL A 326 2.30 -16.28 -6.44
N ASP A 327 3.13 -16.32 -7.47
CA ASP A 327 2.76 -16.87 -8.77
C ASP A 327 2.88 -18.41 -8.70
N SER A 328 1.75 -19.11 -8.76
CA SER A 328 1.66 -20.56 -8.65
C SER A 328 2.27 -21.30 -9.84
N ASP A 329 2.38 -20.64 -11.00
CA ASP A 329 2.92 -21.23 -12.24
C ASP A 329 4.45 -21.18 -12.27
N THR A 330 5.04 -20.12 -11.74
CA THR A 330 6.49 -19.85 -11.83
C THR A 330 7.22 -19.92 -10.49
N GLY A 331 6.50 -19.96 -9.38
CA GLY A 331 7.05 -19.91 -8.02
C GLY A 331 7.62 -18.55 -7.62
N LYS A 332 7.41 -17.50 -8.41
CA LYS A 332 7.85 -16.15 -8.04
C LYS A 332 7.14 -15.68 -6.77
N GLY A 333 7.88 -15.09 -5.84
CA GLY A 333 7.36 -14.65 -4.52
C GLY A 333 7.25 -15.79 -3.49
N MET A 334 7.59 -17.04 -3.79
CA MET A 334 7.36 -18.20 -2.93
C MET A 334 8.00 -18.09 -1.54
N ASN A 335 9.07 -17.30 -1.37
CA ASN A 335 9.71 -17.08 -0.06
C ASN A 335 8.75 -16.46 0.96
N ASP A 336 7.75 -15.70 0.49
CA ASP A 336 6.77 -15.03 1.36
C ASP A 336 5.85 -16.05 2.05
N ILE A 337 5.67 -17.27 1.49
CA ILE A 337 4.86 -18.35 2.08
C ILE A 337 5.38 -18.76 3.47
N SER A 338 6.68 -18.82 3.65
CA SER A 338 7.29 -19.23 4.91
C SER A 338 6.94 -18.32 6.09
N ASN A 339 6.73 -17.03 5.79
CA ASN A 339 6.41 -16.00 6.77
C ASN A 339 4.92 -15.67 6.85
N ALA A 340 4.10 -16.26 6.00
CA ALA A 340 2.67 -16.02 6.00
C ALA A 340 2.02 -16.44 7.33
N ASP A 341 1.10 -15.61 7.82
CA ASP A 341 0.19 -15.97 8.89
C ASP A 341 -1.03 -16.70 8.35
N CYS A 342 -1.42 -16.42 7.11
CA CYS A 342 -2.52 -17.06 6.40
C CYS A 342 -2.22 -17.17 4.91
N LEU A 343 -2.58 -18.29 4.28
CA LEU A 343 -2.55 -18.46 2.83
C LEU A 343 -3.94 -18.37 2.23
N LEU A 344 -4.06 -17.69 1.10
CA LEU A 344 -5.24 -17.73 0.24
C LEU A 344 -4.84 -18.43 -1.08
N LEU A 345 -5.35 -19.63 -1.29
CA LEU A 345 -5.10 -20.42 -2.49
C LEU A 345 -6.24 -20.14 -3.50
N ALA A 346 -5.90 -19.46 -4.57
CA ALA A 346 -6.87 -18.96 -5.55
C ALA A 346 -6.92 -19.79 -6.83
N ASP A 347 -5.85 -20.53 -7.14
CA ASP A 347 -5.72 -21.36 -8.33
C ASP A 347 -4.95 -22.66 -8.03
N GLU A 348 -4.95 -23.59 -8.99
CA GLU A 348 -4.16 -24.82 -8.90
C GLU A 348 -2.66 -24.50 -8.85
N ILE A 349 -1.96 -25.17 -7.95
CA ILE A 349 -0.51 -25.00 -7.76
C ILE A 349 0.24 -25.93 -8.71
N LYS A 350 0.99 -25.38 -9.68
CA LYS A 350 1.74 -26.14 -10.66
C LYS A 350 3.21 -26.38 -10.26
N THR A 351 3.75 -25.54 -9.42
CA THR A 351 5.17 -25.59 -9.02
C THR A 351 5.36 -26.43 -7.77
N GLU A 352 6.23 -27.46 -7.81
CA GLU A 352 6.43 -28.37 -6.66
C GLU A 352 7.05 -27.65 -5.46
N GLN A 353 7.97 -26.71 -5.68
CA GLN A 353 8.56 -25.91 -4.58
C GLN A 353 7.50 -25.11 -3.81
N VAL A 354 6.51 -24.54 -4.52
CA VAL A 354 5.38 -23.85 -3.88
C VAL A 354 4.53 -24.83 -3.09
N ASN A 355 4.26 -26.04 -3.65
CA ASN A 355 3.54 -27.09 -2.93
C ASN A 355 4.25 -27.55 -1.66
N GLU A 356 5.59 -27.65 -1.67
CA GLU A 356 6.37 -27.99 -0.48
C GLU A 356 6.24 -26.94 0.62
N LEU A 357 6.30 -25.66 0.28
CA LEU A 357 6.13 -24.57 1.23
C LEU A 357 4.70 -24.51 1.79
N ILE A 358 3.69 -24.77 0.96
CA ILE A 358 2.29 -24.89 1.43
C ILE A 358 2.15 -26.08 2.40
N ARG A 359 2.75 -27.25 2.10
CA ARG A 359 2.77 -28.38 3.02
C ARG A 359 3.39 -28.01 4.38
N ALA A 360 4.51 -27.31 4.36
CA ALA A 360 5.17 -26.84 5.59
C ALA A 360 4.28 -25.86 6.39
N HIS A 361 3.60 -24.94 5.69
CA HIS A 361 2.64 -24.01 6.29
C HIS A 361 1.47 -24.74 6.96
N VAL A 362 0.91 -25.74 6.28
CA VAL A 362 -0.17 -26.59 6.79
C VAL A 362 0.31 -27.41 7.99
N ALA A 363 1.49 -28.03 7.91
CA ALA A 363 2.08 -28.81 9.00
C ALA A 363 2.38 -27.96 10.25
N ALA A 364 2.58 -26.65 10.08
CA ALA A 364 2.69 -25.68 11.18
C ALA A 364 1.34 -25.25 11.76
N ALA A 365 0.25 -25.91 11.43
CA ALA A 365 -1.13 -25.62 11.84
C ALA A 365 -1.62 -24.21 11.45
N LYS A 366 -0.97 -23.55 10.47
CA LYS A 366 -1.34 -22.22 10.02
C LYS A 366 -2.58 -22.25 9.12
N PRO A 367 -3.37 -21.15 9.10
CA PRO A 367 -4.64 -21.08 8.38
C PRO A 367 -4.49 -21.06 6.85
N VAL A 368 -5.51 -21.63 6.17
CA VAL A 368 -5.59 -21.64 4.71
C VAL A 368 -7.01 -21.32 4.24
N ILE A 369 -7.13 -20.48 3.23
CA ILE A 369 -8.39 -20.13 2.55
C ILE A 369 -8.35 -20.69 1.14
N GLY A 370 -9.40 -21.37 0.69
CA GLY A 370 -9.52 -21.94 -0.65
C GLY A 370 -10.57 -21.21 -1.49
N ILE A 371 -10.25 -20.92 -2.75
CA ILE A 371 -11.13 -20.23 -3.69
C ILE A 371 -11.26 -21.05 -4.96
N GLY A 372 -12.49 -21.20 -5.45
CA GLY A 372 -12.78 -21.90 -6.69
C GLY A 372 -12.26 -23.33 -6.67
N LYS A 373 -11.61 -23.75 -7.75
CA LYS A 373 -11.05 -25.11 -7.87
C LYS A 373 -9.92 -25.41 -6.88
N ALA A 374 -9.18 -24.40 -6.42
CA ALA A 374 -8.14 -24.61 -5.41
C ALA A 374 -8.71 -25.21 -4.12
N SER A 375 -9.98 -24.91 -3.79
CA SER A 375 -10.68 -25.45 -2.62
C SER A 375 -10.95 -26.96 -2.68
N ILE A 376 -10.98 -27.54 -3.89
CA ILE A 376 -11.24 -28.97 -4.11
C ILE A 376 -9.94 -29.73 -4.45
N LEU A 377 -9.10 -29.13 -5.30
CA LEU A 377 -7.91 -29.75 -5.86
C LEU A 377 -6.68 -29.65 -4.97
N ALA A 378 -6.79 -29.05 -3.80
CA ALA A 378 -5.67 -28.95 -2.88
C ALA A 378 -5.22 -30.36 -2.48
N LYS A 379 -4.10 -30.83 -3.03
CA LYS A 379 -3.44 -32.13 -2.78
C LYS A 379 -3.16 -32.41 -1.29
N HIS A 380 -3.52 -31.48 -0.42
CA HIS A 380 -3.18 -31.45 0.98
C HIS A 380 -4.35 -31.77 1.91
N GLN A 381 -5.52 -32.14 1.38
CA GLN A 381 -6.75 -32.43 2.17
C GLN A 381 -7.09 -31.33 3.20
N VAL A 382 -6.79 -30.07 2.86
CA VAL A 382 -6.81 -28.93 3.80
C VAL A 382 -8.23 -28.44 4.03
N PHE A 383 -9.17 -28.79 3.15
CA PHE A 383 -10.52 -28.26 3.16
C PHE A 383 -11.60 -29.31 3.48
N GLY A 384 -11.21 -30.57 3.71
CA GLY A 384 -12.10 -31.66 4.12
C GLY A 384 -13.14 -32.05 3.07
N VAL A 385 -12.89 -31.80 1.79
CA VAL A 385 -13.81 -32.11 0.68
C VAL A 385 -13.12 -32.85 -0.43
N VAL A 386 -13.88 -33.71 -1.11
CA VAL A 386 -13.43 -34.43 -2.31
C VAL A 386 -14.45 -34.26 -3.41
N GLU A 387 -13.98 -34.00 -4.64
CA GLU A 387 -14.85 -33.84 -5.82
C GLU A 387 -15.69 -35.11 -6.05
N GLY A 388 -17.00 -34.92 -6.14
CA GLY A 388 -17.93 -35.99 -6.45
C GLY A 388 -18.00 -36.26 -7.97
N PRO A 389 -18.60 -37.39 -8.39
CA PRO A 389 -18.63 -37.82 -9.79
C PRO A 389 -19.55 -36.98 -10.71
N ASN A 390 -20.39 -36.12 -10.17
CA ASN A 390 -21.39 -35.38 -10.94
C ASN A 390 -21.07 -33.87 -10.98
N LYS A 391 -20.65 -33.39 -12.16
CA LYS A 391 -20.55 -31.95 -12.46
C LYS A 391 -21.89 -31.46 -13.04
N LYS A 392 -22.53 -30.50 -12.38
CA LYS A 392 -23.66 -29.77 -12.97
C LYS A 392 -23.12 -28.50 -13.63
N GLY A 393 -23.66 -28.19 -14.82
CA GLY A 393 -23.33 -26.96 -15.53
C GLY A 393 -23.82 -25.71 -14.79
N ALA A 394 -23.35 -24.54 -15.24
CA ALA A 394 -23.70 -23.25 -14.67
C ALA A 394 -25.23 -23.04 -14.60
N GLN A 395 -25.75 -22.86 -13.42
CA GLN A 395 -27.16 -22.51 -13.16
C GLN A 395 -27.21 -21.43 -12.08
N LYS A 396 -28.23 -20.58 -12.16
CA LYS A 396 -28.50 -19.66 -11.07
C LYS A 396 -29.02 -20.48 -9.88
N ILE A 397 -28.27 -20.47 -8.78
CA ILE A 397 -28.57 -21.28 -7.60
C ILE A 397 -28.74 -20.33 -6.43
N GLU A 398 -29.86 -20.57 -5.68
CA GLU A 398 -30.06 -19.92 -4.39
C GLU A 398 -29.58 -20.86 -3.30
N TRP A 399 -28.62 -20.36 -2.50
CA TRP A 399 -28.01 -21.13 -1.45
C TRP A 399 -28.55 -20.71 -0.09
N ALA A 400 -29.08 -21.67 0.66
CA ALA A 400 -29.53 -21.43 2.03
C ALA A 400 -28.32 -21.37 2.98
N LYS A 401 -28.27 -20.33 3.78
CA LYS A 401 -27.28 -20.20 4.85
C LYS A 401 -27.56 -21.22 5.94
N ASN A 402 -26.51 -21.87 6.45
CA ASN A 402 -26.66 -22.72 7.64
C ASN A 402 -27.16 -21.89 8.84
N GLU A 403 -28.10 -22.42 9.62
CA GLU A 403 -28.65 -21.75 10.80
C GLU A 403 -27.65 -21.51 11.93
N ALA A 404 -26.54 -22.22 11.94
CA ALA A 404 -25.46 -22.01 12.91
C ALA A 404 -24.84 -20.62 12.73
N LYS A 405 -24.83 -19.81 13.79
CA LYS A 405 -24.13 -18.52 13.82
C LYS A 405 -22.62 -18.74 13.71
N HIS A 406 -22.09 -18.67 12.50
CA HIS A 406 -20.66 -18.82 12.26
C HIS A 406 -20.03 -17.45 11.99
N PRO A 407 -18.79 -17.17 12.47
CA PRO A 407 -18.11 -15.90 12.22
C PRO A 407 -18.00 -15.53 10.73
N LEU A 408 -17.80 -16.52 9.85
CA LEU A 408 -17.69 -16.30 8.40
C LEU A 408 -18.97 -15.75 7.76
N THR A 409 -20.13 -15.93 8.40
CA THR A 409 -21.43 -15.41 7.91
C THR A 409 -21.86 -14.12 8.60
N LEU A 410 -20.95 -13.49 9.36
CA LEU A 410 -21.23 -12.22 10.03
C LEU A 410 -21.44 -11.10 9.00
N GLY A 411 -22.50 -10.30 9.18
CA GLY A 411 -22.85 -9.19 8.29
C GLY A 411 -23.63 -9.57 7.03
N PHE A 412 -23.93 -10.85 6.82
CA PHE A 412 -24.86 -11.27 5.77
C PHE A 412 -26.29 -10.90 6.18
N LYS A 413 -26.96 -10.10 5.35
CA LYS A 413 -28.30 -9.59 5.61
C LYS A 413 -29.40 -10.60 5.25
N SER A 414 -29.12 -11.51 4.31
CA SER A 414 -30.02 -12.56 3.87
C SER A 414 -29.52 -13.94 4.29
N ASN A 415 -30.40 -14.86 4.50
CA ASN A 415 -30.10 -16.29 4.65
C ASN A 415 -29.85 -16.98 3.31
N GLU A 416 -30.08 -16.28 2.21
CA GLU A 416 -29.90 -16.77 0.84
C GLU A 416 -28.82 -15.98 0.14
N TRP A 417 -28.02 -16.69 -0.63
CA TRP A 417 -26.99 -16.12 -1.48
C TRP A 417 -27.23 -16.62 -2.91
N SER A 418 -27.68 -15.73 -3.78
CA SER A 418 -27.95 -16.04 -5.18
C SER A 418 -26.70 -15.78 -6.02
N VAL A 419 -26.16 -16.81 -6.64
CA VAL A 419 -24.95 -16.73 -7.47
C VAL A 419 -25.17 -17.46 -8.79
N GLU A 420 -24.47 -17.02 -9.84
CA GLU A 420 -24.32 -17.75 -11.08
C GLU A 420 -23.02 -18.55 -11.04
N GLY A 421 -23.07 -19.85 -11.24
CA GLY A 421 -21.84 -20.63 -11.20
C GLY A 421 -22.07 -22.13 -11.17
N ALA A 422 -20.98 -22.88 -11.24
CA ALA A 422 -21.00 -24.33 -11.11
C ALA A 422 -21.27 -24.75 -9.68
N SER A 423 -22.22 -25.64 -9.47
CA SER A 423 -22.35 -26.37 -8.22
C SER A 423 -21.74 -27.75 -8.39
N ASP A 424 -20.77 -28.08 -7.56
CA ASP A 424 -20.24 -29.42 -7.48
C ASP A 424 -20.84 -30.13 -6.26
N SER A 425 -21.27 -31.37 -6.45
CA SER A 425 -21.66 -32.21 -5.33
C SER A 425 -20.41 -32.84 -4.74
N LEU A 426 -20.12 -32.54 -3.48
CA LEU A 426 -18.88 -32.91 -2.80
C LEU A 426 -19.12 -33.98 -1.74
N ALA A 427 -18.18 -34.92 -1.62
CA ALA A 427 -18.04 -35.73 -0.42
C ALA A 427 -17.32 -34.88 0.64
N ILE A 428 -17.86 -34.92 1.88
CA ILE A 428 -17.37 -34.08 2.98
C ILE A 428 -16.86 -34.96 4.14
N ASP A 429 -15.78 -34.51 4.78
CA ASP A 429 -15.24 -35.11 6.01
C ASP A 429 -16.01 -34.63 7.25
N ASP A 430 -15.88 -35.36 8.37
CA ASP A 430 -16.58 -35.07 9.63
C ASP A 430 -16.30 -33.68 10.23
N GLY A 431 -15.22 -33.02 9.88
CA GLY A 431 -14.88 -31.67 10.37
C GLY A 431 -15.46 -30.53 9.55
N VAL A 432 -16.17 -30.83 8.44
CA VAL A 432 -16.70 -29.80 7.53
C VAL A 432 -18.00 -29.20 8.10
N VAL A 433 -18.04 -27.89 8.20
CA VAL A 433 -19.25 -27.11 8.56
C VAL A 433 -19.75 -26.37 7.32
N PRO A 434 -20.82 -26.83 6.68
CA PRO A 434 -21.44 -26.12 5.57
C PRO A 434 -21.97 -24.76 6.03
N LEU A 435 -21.64 -23.68 5.32
CA LEU A 435 -22.06 -22.32 5.63
C LEU A 435 -23.12 -21.85 4.63
N PHE A 436 -22.88 -22.13 3.35
CA PHE A 436 -23.84 -21.96 2.26
C PHE A 436 -23.88 -23.26 1.48
N HIS A 437 -25.03 -23.87 1.37
CA HIS A 437 -25.21 -25.20 0.77
C HIS A 437 -26.57 -25.36 0.12
N GLY A 438 -26.62 -26.19 -0.91
CA GLY A 438 -27.84 -26.66 -1.53
C GLY A 438 -28.35 -27.97 -0.90
N LYS A 439 -28.95 -28.82 -1.71
CA LYS A 439 -29.53 -30.11 -1.26
C LYS A 439 -28.46 -31.18 -1.15
N THR A 440 -28.57 -32.03 -0.13
CA THR A 440 -27.85 -33.31 -0.06
C THR A 440 -28.57 -34.31 -0.99
N ASN A 441 -27.81 -34.97 -1.87
CA ASN A 441 -28.35 -35.99 -2.76
C ASN A 441 -28.47 -37.36 -2.07
N SER A 442 -29.12 -38.32 -2.73
CA SER A 442 -29.35 -39.68 -2.21
C SER A 442 -28.06 -40.46 -1.93
N ASN A 443 -26.91 -40.04 -2.47
CA ASN A 443 -25.61 -40.70 -2.29
C ASN A 443 -24.80 -40.04 -1.17
N GLY A 444 -25.38 -39.14 -0.38
CA GLY A 444 -24.70 -38.45 0.71
C GLY A 444 -23.77 -37.29 0.28
N LEU A 445 -23.75 -36.98 -1.03
CA LEU A 445 -22.98 -35.82 -1.51
C LEU A 445 -23.75 -34.54 -1.25
N VAL A 446 -23.04 -33.50 -0.78
CA VAL A 446 -23.59 -32.19 -0.44
C VAL A 446 -23.23 -31.18 -1.52
N GLU A 447 -24.22 -30.42 -1.97
CA GLU A 447 -23.94 -29.24 -2.82
C GLU A 447 -23.41 -28.13 -1.91
N LEU A 448 -22.11 -27.87 -1.91
CA LEU A 448 -21.48 -26.81 -1.12
C LEU A 448 -21.16 -25.59 -1.98
N LEU A 449 -21.37 -24.41 -1.43
CA LEU A 449 -20.91 -23.15 -2.00
C LEU A 449 -19.79 -22.55 -1.15
N ALA A 450 -19.95 -22.55 0.17
CA ALA A 450 -18.95 -22.07 1.12
C ALA A 450 -19.03 -22.86 2.43
N TRP A 451 -17.85 -23.13 3.02
CA TRP A 451 -17.74 -23.92 4.25
C TRP A 451 -16.49 -23.55 5.06
N SER A 452 -16.49 -23.98 6.32
CA SER A 452 -15.28 -24.04 7.15
C SER A 452 -14.91 -25.49 7.44
N PHE A 453 -13.65 -25.72 7.75
CA PHE A 453 -13.13 -27.05 8.12
C PHE A 453 -12.25 -26.96 9.35
N ALA A 454 -12.61 -27.71 10.38
CA ALA A 454 -11.80 -27.87 11.58
C ALA A 454 -10.77 -28.99 11.33
N ARG A 455 -9.55 -28.61 11.01
CA ARG A 455 -8.46 -29.56 10.78
C ARG A 455 -8.04 -30.27 12.05
N THR A 456 -7.58 -31.50 11.92
CA THR A 456 -7.11 -32.34 13.06
C THR A 456 -5.88 -31.76 13.76
N ASP A 457 -5.09 -30.92 13.07
CA ASP A 457 -3.92 -30.22 13.60
C ASP A 457 -4.25 -28.90 14.31
N SER A 458 -5.54 -28.61 14.55
CA SER A 458 -6.06 -27.35 15.10
C SER A 458 -5.93 -26.14 14.18
N GLY A 459 -5.46 -26.30 12.96
CA GLY A 459 -5.42 -25.24 11.95
C GLY A 459 -6.83 -24.90 11.43
N ARG A 460 -7.05 -23.64 11.10
CA ARG A 460 -8.34 -23.17 10.55
C ARG A 460 -8.30 -23.18 9.03
N SER A 461 -9.31 -23.74 8.41
CA SER A 461 -9.48 -23.67 6.97
C SER A 461 -10.90 -23.31 6.62
N CYS A 462 -11.07 -22.55 5.55
CA CYS A 462 -12.38 -22.26 4.97
C CYS A 462 -12.25 -22.12 3.46
N ALA A 463 -13.34 -22.33 2.77
CA ALA A 463 -13.31 -22.31 1.32
C ALA A 463 -14.65 -21.90 0.70
N THR A 464 -14.59 -21.48 -0.56
CA THR A 464 -15.75 -21.28 -1.44
C THR A 464 -15.45 -21.78 -2.84
N LEU A 465 -16.47 -22.27 -3.53
CA LEU A 465 -16.37 -22.65 -4.94
C LEU A 465 -16.41 -21.44 -5.89
N LEU A 466 -16.76 -20.27 -5.41
CA LEU A 466 -16.80 -19.05 -6.20
C LEU A 466 -15.38 -18.60 -6.59
N THR A 467 -15.26 -18.01 -7.76
CA THR A 467 -13.99 -17.45 -8.27
C THR A 467 -14.01 -15.93 -8.24
N LEU A 468 -12.84 -15.31 -8.17
CA LEU A 468 -12.71 -13.86 -8.18
C LEU A 468 -13.28 -13.23 -9.46
N LEU A 469 -12.97 -13.81 -10.64
CA LEU A 469 -13.36 -13.23 -11.93
C LEU A 469 -14.88 -13.10 -12.08
N GLU A 470 -15.60 -14.12 -11.67
CA GLU A 470 -17.07 -14.18 -11.80
C GLU A 470 -17.79 -13.38 -10.71
N ASN A 471 -17.14 -13.24 -9.52
CA ASN A 471 -17.84 -12.78 -8.32
C ASN A 471 -17.19 -11.54 -7.66
N LYS A 472 -16.19 -10.90 -8.28
CA LYS A 472 -15.49 -9.74 -7.70
C LYS A 472 -16.41 -8.58 -7.28
N ASN A 473 -17.57 -8.45 -7.91
CA ASN A 473 -18.57 -7.42 -7.62
C ASN A 473 -19.72 -7.93 -6.73
N ASP A 474 -19.74 -9.22 -6.38
CA ASP A 474 -20.75 -9.77 -5.47
C ASP A 474 -20.40 -9.39 -4.02
N SER A 475 -21.31 -8.67 -3.36
CA SER A 475 -21.09 -8.15 -2.00
C SER A 475 -20.96 -9.26 -0.95
N TYR A 476 -21.61 -10.41 -1.15
CA TYR A 476 -21.50 -11.53 -0.23
C TYR A 476 -20.19 -12.30 -0.43
N PHE A 477 -19.73 -12.46 -1.67
CA PHE A 477 -18.41 -13.02 -1.94
C PHE A 477 -17.30 -12.16 -1.31
N GLN A 478 -17.37 -10.86 -1.50
CA GLN A 478 -16.43 -9.92 -0.89
C GLN A 478 -16.45 -10.03 0.63
N ARG A 479 -17.65 -10.04 1.22
CA ARG A 479 -17.84 -10.19 2.67
C ARG A 479 -17.30 -11.53 3.16
N PHE A 480 -17.57 -12.62 2.46
CA PHE A 480 -17.06 -13.94 2.80
C PHE A 480 -15.54 -13.97 2.82
N LEU A 481 -14.87 -13.45 1.77
CA LEU A 481 -13.41 -13.42 1.71
C LEU A 481 -12.80 -12.60 2.83
N PHE A 482 -13.36 -11.44 3.10
CA PHE A 482 -12.89 -10.59 4.18
C PHE A 482 -13.05 -11.27 5.56
N ASN A 483 -14.23 -11.82 5.83
CA ASN A 483 -14.48 -12.57 7.05
C ASN A 483 -13.55 -13.79 7.16
N SER A 484 -13.27 -14.48 6.04
CA SER A 484 -12.37 -15.63 5.99
C SER A 484 -10.95 -15.27 6.43
N ALA A 485 -10.40 -14.18 5.90
CA ALA A 485 -9.07 -13.73 6.26
C ALA A 485 -8.98 -13.35 7.75
N ARG A 486 -9.95 -12.60 8.26
CA ARG A 486 -9.98 -12.20 9.68
C ARG A 486 -10.19 -13.40 10.61
N TRP A 487 -11.15 -14.27 10.29
CA TRP A 487 -11.39 -15.47 11.09
C TRP A 487 -10.17 -16.38 11.13
N ALA A 488 -9.53 -16.57 9.98
CA ALA A 488 -8.33 -17.39 9.86
C ALA A 488 -7.19 -16.86 10.75
N THR A 489 -6.96 -15.55 10.76
CA THR A 489 -5.90 -14.91 11.54
C THR A 489 -6.29 -14.62 13.00
N GLY A 490 -7.49 -14.95 13.41
CA GLY A 490 -7.94 -14.73 14.79
C GLY A 490 -8.49 -13.33 15.09
N GLU A 491 -8.59 -12.47 14.09
CA GLU A 491 -8.99 -11.07 14.23
C GLU A 491 -10.50 -10.85 14.45
N LEU A 492 -11.34 -11.86 14.21
CA LEU A 492 -12.79 -11.72 14.15
C LEU A 492 -13.55 -11.76 15.47
N ILE A 493 -12.88 -11.69 16.59
CA ILE A 493 -13.52 -11.95 17.88
C ILE A 493 -14.34 -10.75 18.40
N SER A 494 -14.29 -9.59 17.74
CA SER A 494 -15.12 -8.43 18.11
C SER A 494 -16.30 -8.26 17.17
N ASN A 495 -17.46 -7.85 17.73
CA ASN A 495 -18.64 -7.43 16.97
C ASN A 495 -18.40 -6.18 16.09
N GLN A 496 -17.18 -5.68 16.03
CA GLN A 496 -16.82 -4.57 15.15
C GLN A 496 -16.64 -5.11 13.73
N LEU A 497 -17.56 -4.72 12.87
CA LEU A 497 -17.41 -4.92 11.43
C LEU A 497 -16.17 -4.16 10.96
N PRO A 498 -15.41 -4.71 10.04
CA PRO A 498 -14.31 -4.01 9.41
C PRO A 498 -14.81 -2.77 8.66
N VAL A 499 -13.92 -1.83 8.41
CA VAL A 499 -14.22 -0.73 7.49
C VAL A 499 -14.73 -1.33 6.19
N ASP A 500 -15.94 -0.89 5.78
CA ASP A 500 -16.60 -1.41 4.59
C ASP A 500 -15.65 -1.30 3.38
N PRO A 501 -15.37 -2.41 2.69
CA PRO A 501 -14.53 -2.37 1.50
C PRO A 501 -15.02 -1.39 0.43
N ASP A 502 -16.35 -1.22 0.31
CA ASP A 502 -16.94 -0.26 -0.61
C ASP A 502 -16.64 1.19 -0.20
N LEU A 503 -16.54 1.47 1.09
CA LEU A 503 -16.12 2.77 1.59
C LEU A 503 -14.68 3.09 1.18
N ARG A 504 -13.76 2.13 1.25
CA ARG A 504 -12.38 2.30 0.81
C ARG A 504 -12.29 2.54 -0.69
N ARG A 505 -13.00 1.71 -1.48
CA ARG A 505 -13.04 1.85 -2.94
C ARG A 505 -13.59 3.21 -3.35
N SER A 506 -14.65 3.67 -2.70
CA SER A 506 -15.26 4.97 -2.99
C SER A 506 -14.40 6.16 -2.55
N ASN A 507 -13.41 5.94 -1.67
CA ASN A 507 -12.45 6.97 -1.27
C ASN A 507 -11.20 7.04 -2.17
N GLU A 508 -10.99 6.09 -3.07
CA GLU A 508 -9.80 6.07 -3.91
C GLU A 508 -9.69 7.32 -4.79
N GLY A 509 -8.54 8.00 -4.68
CA GLY A 509 -8.25 9.22 -5.43
C GLY A 509 -8.94 10.49 -4.91
N TRP A 510 -9.73 10.42 -3.85
CA TRP A 510 -10.29 11.59 -3.20
C TRP A 510 -9.33 12.17 -2.17
N VAL A 511 -9.11 13.48 -2.20
CA VAL A 511 -8.21 14.19 -1.29
C VAL A 511 -8.92 15.38 -0.65
N VAL A 512 -8.58 15.69 0.60
CA VAL A 512 -9.16 16.85 1.29
C VAL A 512 -8.74 18.13 0.59
N ARG A 513 -9.73 18.99 0.32
CA ARG A 513 -9.48 20.26 -0.34
C ARG A 513 -8.67 21.22 0.53
N GLY A 514 -7.78 21.95 -0.11
CA GLY A 514 -6.93 22.94 0.55
C GLY A 514 -5.47 22.53 0.69
N ASN A 515 -5.17 21.33 0.32
CA ASN A 515 -3.82 20.79 0.34
C ASN A 515 -3.13 20.98 -1.00
N PHE A 516 -2.59 22.16 -1.20
CA PHE A 516 -1.94 22.61 -2.43
C PHE A 516 -0.73 21.78 -2.90
N ARG A 517 -0.32 20.79 -2.11
CA ARG A 517 0.81 19.91 -2.45
C ARG A 517 0.38 18.60 -3.10
N THR A 518 -0.90 18.25 -3.01
CA THR A 518 -1.40 17.09 -3.74
C THR A 518 -1.46 17.45 -5.23
N SER A 519 -0.84 16.61 -6.01
CA SER A 519 -0.70 16.74 -7.45
C SER A 519 -2.07 17.03 -8.09
N ARG A 520 -2.28 18.26 -8.53
CA ARG A 520 -3.25 18.51 -9.58
C ARG A 520 -2.87 17.59 -10.72
N SER A 521 -3.72 16.64 -11.10
CA SER A 521 -3.52 15.90 -12.33
C SER A 521 -3.68 16.89 -13.47
N LEU A 522 -2.57 17.44 -13.92
CA LEU A 522 -2.50 18.26 -15.11
C LEU A 522 -2.92 17.36 -16.26
N GLY A 523 -4.18 17.44 -16.70
CA GLY A 523 -4.69 16.69 -17.84
C GLY A 523 -6.00 15.95 -17.66
N SER A 524 -6.54 15.79 -16.44
CA SER A 524 -7.87 15.22 -16.27
C SER A 524 -8.96 16.17 -16.74
N LYS A 525 -10.00 15.61 -17.38
CA LYS A 525 -11.10 16.40 -17.99
C LYS A 525 -12.04 17.00 -16.95
N HIS A 526 -12.15 16.37 -15.78
CA HIS A 526 -13.16 16.72 -14.79
C HIS A 526 -12.55 16.86 -13.39
N LEU A 527 -13.13 17.76 -12.60
CA LEU A 527 -12.92 17.87 -11.17
C LEU A 527 -14.23 17.49 -10.49
N ASP A 528 -14.20 16.42 -9.71
CA ASP A 528 -15.29 16.02 -8.85
C ASP A 528 -15.01 16.51 -7.42
N VAL A 529 -16.04 17.02 -6.75
CA VAL A 529 -15.95 17.43 -5.34
C VAL A 529 -17.12 16.85 -4.56
N ARG A 530 -16.90 16.53 -3.29
CA ARG A 530 -17.94 15.96 -2.43
C ARG A 530 -17.81 16.42 -0.98
N THR A 531 -18.93 16.38 -0.26
CA THR A 531 -19.03 16.66 1.17
C THR A 531 -20.19 15.91 1.79
N LEU A 532 -20.19 15.78 3.10
CA LEU A 532 -21.27 15.21 3.89
C LEU A 532 -21.95 16.29 4.71
N ILE A 533 -23.28 16.22 4.80
CA ILE A 533 -24.06 17.16 5.61
C ILE A 533 -24.86 16.34 6.62
N ARG A 534 -24.63 16.59 7.92
CA ARG A 534 -25.48 16.04 8.97
C ARG A 534 -26.72 16.90 9.11
N ILE A 535 -27.87 16.30 8.86
CA ILE A 535 -29.17 16.98 8.95
C ILE A 535 -29.84 16.62 10.27
N PRO A 536 -30.38 17.61 11.04
CA PRO A 536 -31.06 17.33 12.29
C PRO A 536 -32.41 16.63 12.06
N ASP A 537 -32.92 15.96 13.09
CA ASP A 537 -34.26 15.39 13.12
C ASP A 537 -35.13 16.16 14.13
N PRO A 538 -36.36 16.55 13.78
CA PRO A 538 -36.99 16.43 12.46
C PRO A 538 -36.57 17.55 11.50
N LEU A 539 -36.41 17.20 10.22
CA LEU A 539 -36.25 18.18 9.15
C LEU A 539 -37.62 18.61 8.63
N PRO A 540 -38.00 19.90 8.70
CA PRO A 540 -39.27 20.36 8.16
C PRO A 540 -39.41 20.04 6.66
N ASN A 541 -40.59 19.57 6.25
CA ASN A 541 -40.88 19.27 4.85
C ASN A 541 -41.16 20.56 4.05
N ILE A 542 -40.10 21.28 3.70
CA ILE A 542 -40.13 22.51 2.91
C ILE A 542 -39.27 22.35 1.67
N GLN A 543 -39.64 23.00 0.57
CA GLN A 543 -38.84 22.98 -0.65
C GLN A 543 -37.51 23.68 -0.42
N ARG A 544 -36.42 23.00 -0.74
CA ARG A 544 -35.04 23.52 -0.66
C ARG A 544 -34.39 23.57 -2.03
N SER A 545 -33.38 24.39 -2.13
CA SER A 545 -32.53 24.49 -3.31
C SER A 545 -31.05 24.46 -2.91
N PHE A 546 -30.24 23.85 -3.74
CA PHE A 546 -28.80 23.96 -3.69
C PHE A 546 -28.35 25.08 -4.62
N LYS A 547 -27.53 25.99 -4.13
CA LYS A 547 -27.01 27.14 -4.88
C LYS A 547 -25.51 27.14 -4.84
N TRP A 548 -24.90 27.24 -6.02
CA TRP A 548 -23.45 27.39 -6.14
C TRP A 548 -23.13 28.21 -7.40
N GLU A 549 -23.13 29.53 -7.27
CA GLU A 549 -23.05 30.49 -8.39
C GLU A 549 -21.75 30.41 -9.19
N SER A 550 -20.64 29.90 -8.57
CA SER A 550 -19.36 29.78 -9.26
C SER A 550 -19.26 28.58 -10.22
N VAL A 551 -20.25 27.70 -10.25
CA VAL A 551 -20.21 26.45 -11.04
C VAL A 551 -21.48 26.17 -11.85
N PRO A 552 -22.01 27.16 -12.62
CA PRO A 552 -23.19 26.92 -13.46
C PRO A 552 -22.90 25.84 -14.50
N GLY A 553 -23.90 25.00 -14.79
CA GLY A 553 -23.78 23.90 -15.75
C GLY A 553 -23.03 22.68 -15.21
N SER A 554 -22.74 22.61 -13.89
CA SER A 554 -22.17 21.45 -13.24
C SER A 554 -23.23 20.39 -12.96
N VAL A 555 -22.83 19.11 -12.89
CA VAL A 555 -23.72 18.01 -12.51
C VAL A 555 -23.66 17.85 -10.99
N VAL A 556 -24.83 17.91 -10.34
CA VAL A 556 -24.96 17.85 -8.87
C VAL A 556 -25.78 16.65 -8.49
N TYR A 557 -25.28 15.89 -7.53
CA TYR A 557 -25.98 14.74 -6.91
C TYR A 557 -26.15 14.98 -5.41
N ILE A 558 -27.30 14.58 -4.89
CA ILE A 558 -27.52 14.44 -3.44
C ILE A 558 -28.03 13.00 -3.18
N ASN A 559 -27.35 12.27 -2.31
CA ASN A 559 -27.69 10.88 -1.97
C ASN A 559 -27.85 9.98 -3.21
N GLY A 560 -26.98 10.15 -4.20
CA GLY A 560 -26.98 9.38 -5.44
C GLY A 560 -27.98 9.85 -6.52
N ALA A 561 -28.88 10.79 -6.20
CA ALA A 561 -29.85 11.31 -7.15
C ALA A 561 -29.37 12.62 -7.81
N GLU A 562 -29.36 12.64 -9.13
CA GLU A 562 -29.01 13.83 -9.90
C GLU A 562 -30.05 14.93 -9.73
N LEU A 563 -29.59 16.16 -9.47
CA LEU A 563 -30.46 17.32 -9.33
C LEU A 563 -30.60 18.06 -10.67
N LYS A 564 -31.82 18.50 -10.95
CA LYS A 564 -32.08 19.32 -12.11
C LYS A 564 -31.70 20.78 -11.83
N GLU A 565 -30.85 21.35 -12.66
CA GLU A 565 -30.54 22.78 -12.64
C GLU A 565 -31.75 23.58 -13.07
N SER A 566 -32.23 24.46 -12.21
CA SER A 566 -33.45 25.30 -12.48
C SER A 566 -33.10 26.63 -13.12
N LYS A 567 -31.93 27.17 -12.84
CA LYS A 567 -31.26 28.31 -13.46
C LYS A 567 -29.77 28.23 -13.19
N PRO A 568 -28.90 28.92 -13.93
CA PRO A 568 -27.46 28.81 -13.79
C PRO A 568 -26.99 28.89 -12.32
N GLY A 569 -26.32 27.83 -11.85
CA GLY A 569 -25.82 27.69 -10.47
C GLY A 569 -26.88 27.41 -9.41
N HIS A 570 -28.09 26.99 -9.79
CA HIS A 570 -29.18 26.65 -8.85
C HIS A 570 -29.85 25.33 -9.19
N TRP A 571 -29.94 24.45 -8.24
CA TRP A 571 -30.57 23.10 -8.36
C TRP A 571 -31.70 22.95 -7.35
N LEU A 572 -32.82 22.38 -7.76
CA LEU A 572 -33.94 22.08 -6.86
C LEU A 572 -33.65 20.76 -6.14
N ILE A 573 -33.81 20.73 -4.82
CA ILE A 573 -33.70 19.52 -4.00
C ILE A 573 -35.09 18.96 -3.77
N PRO A 574 -35.43 17.76 -4.29
CA PRO A 574 -36.71 17.10 -3.97
C PRO A 574 -36.85 16.89 -2.46
N SER A 575 -38.00 17.23 -1.89
CA SER A 575 -38.21 17.26 -0.43
C SER A 575 -37.93 15.91 0.27
N LYS A 576 -38.10 14.79 -0.46
CA LYS A 576 -37.85 13.43 0.06
C LYS A 576 -36.38 12.98 -0.07
N LEU A 577 -35.53 13.77 -0.70
CA LEU A 577 -34.15 13.35 -0.99
C LEU A 577 -33.23 13.53 0.20
N LEU A 578 -33.47 14.54 1.04
CA LEU A 578 -32.70 14.76 2.25
C LEU A 578 -33.18 13.84 3.37
N LYS A 579 -32.26 13.10 3.95
CA LYS A 579 -32.51 12.17 5.06
C LYS A 579 -32.42 12.92 6.39
N SER A 580 -33.54 13.01 7.10
CA SER A 580 -33.62 13.59 8.44
C SER A 580 -32.89 12.73 9.47
N GLY A 581 -32.15 13.31 10.38
CA GLY A 581 -31.41 12.60 11.41
C GLY A 581 -30.16 11.86 10.93
N ASP A 582 -29.77 12.01 9.65
CA ASP A 582 -28.70 11.22 9.03
C ASP A 582 -27.74 12.08 8.22
N LEU A 583 -26.65 11.45 7.78
CA LEU A 583 -25.69 12.05 6.87
C LEU A 583 -26.21 12.03 5.43
N ASN A 584 -26.06 13.16 4.75
CA ASN A 584 -26.43 13.34 3.36
C ASN A 584 -25.21 13.66 2.52
N LEU A 585 -24.98 12.88 1.47
CA LEU A 585 -23.87 13.08 0.56
C LEU A 585 -24.21 14.06 -0.54
N VAL A 586 -23.34 15.05 -0.76
CA VAL A 586 -23.37 15.93 -1.92
C VAL A 586 -22.14 15.64 -2.78
N VAL A 587 -22.35 15.33 -4.07
CA VAL A 587 -21.29 15.13 -5.06
C VAL A 587 -21.52 16.08 -6.21
N VAL A 588 -20.48 16.79 -6.67
CA VAL A 588 -20.57 17.72 -7.77
C VAL A 588 -19.43 17.51 -8.75
N ARG A 589 -19.75 17.26 -10.02
CA ARG A 589 -18.79 17.34 -11.13
C ARG A 589 -18.76 18.75 -11.65
N VAL A 590 -17.66 19.46 -11.42
CA VAL A 590 -17.54 20.86 -11.74
C VAL A 590 -16.99 21.08 -13.15
N SER A 591 -17.58 22.08 -13.83
CA SER A 591 -17.21 22.46 -15.20
C SER A 591 -16.04 23.44 -15.25
N LYS A 592 -15.62 24.02 -14.14
CA LYS A 592 -14.59 25.07 -14.07
C LYS A 592 -13.53 24.76 -13.00
N PRO A 593 -12.26 25.15 -13.19
CA PRO A 593 -11.14 24.77 -12.34
C PRO A 593 -11.15 25.35 -10.92
N ASP A 594 -11.95 26.39 -10.63
CA ASP A 594 -12.06 26.96 -9.28
C ASP A 594 -13.51 27.13 -8.85
N PRO A 595 -14.12 26.05 -8.31
CA PRO A 595 -15.53 26.08 -7.92
C PRO A 595 -15.79 26.93 -6.67
N PHE A 596 -14.80 27.13 -5.78
CA PHE A 596 -15.02 27.70 -4.45
C PHE A 596 -14.82 29.22 -4.35
N LYS A 597 -14.90 29.95 -5.46
CA LYS A 597 -14.96 31.42 -5.45
C LYS A 597 -16.13 31.96 -4.64
N SER A 598 -17.25 31.22 -4.62
CA SER A 598 -18.36 31.46 -3.71
C SER A 598 -18.72 30.17 -2.96
N PRO A 599 -19.10 30.24 -1.66
CA PRO A 599 -19.48 29.05 -0.93
C PRO A 599 -20.81 28.50 -1.45
N PRO A 600 -20.94 27.17 -1.59
CA PRO A 600 -22.22 26.55 -1.86
C PRO A 600 -23.20 26.77 -0.71
N THR A 601 -24.48 26.80 -1.02
CA THR A 601 -25.53 27.11 -0.04
C THR A 601 -26.74 26.21 -0.28
N ILE A 602 -27.29 25.64 0.80
CA ILE A 602 -28.63 25.05 0.77
C ILE A 602 -29.59 26.05 1.41
N PHE A 603 -30.66 26.38 0.73
CA PHE A 603 -31.59 27.41 1.18
C PHE A 603 -33.04 27.04 0.87
N SER A 604 -33.93 27.67 1.62
CA SER A 604 -35.37 27.69 1.40
C SER A 604 -35.91 29.11 1.64
N THR A 605 -37.21 29.27 1.60
CA THR A 605 -37.88 30.54 1.98
C THR A 605 -37.70 30.92 3.45
N LYS A 606 -37.33 29.94 4.31
CA LYS A 606 -37.25 30.10 5.77
C LYS A 606 -35.85 29.96 6.35
N GLU A 607 -34.92 29.41 5.61
CA GLU A 607 -33.58 29.09 6.10
C GLU A 607 -32.52 29.14 5.00
N SER A 608 -31.29 29.43 5.37
CA SER A 608 -30.14 29.40 4.48
C SER A 608 -28.94 28.80 5.22
N PHE A 609 -28.30 27.80 4.64
CA PHE A 609 -27.15 27.11 5.17
C PHE A 609 -25.97 27.22 4.19
N LYS A 610 -24.93 27.97 4.58
CA LYS A 610 -23.68 28.04 3.80
C LYS A 610 -22.81 26.84 4.14
N LEU A 611 -22.41 26.10 3.11
CA LEU A 611 -21.47 24.99 3.26
C LEU A 611 -20.04 25.54 3.39
N ALA A 612 -19.32 25.09 4.42
CA ALA A 612 -17.94 25.49 4.63
C ALA A 612 -17.05 24.93 3.50
N THR A 613 -16.08 25.71 3.05
CA THR A 613 -15.18 25.31 1.94
C THR A 613 -14.11 24.29 2.36
N LYS A 614 -13.84 24.14 3.67
CA LYS A 614 -12.81 23.25 4.22
C LYS A 614 -13.25 21.78 4.37
N HIS A 615 -14.56 21.52 4.33
CA HIS A 615 -15.12 20.16 4.53
C HIS A 615 -15.47 19.49 3.19
N TRP A 616 -14.59 19.61 2.21
CA TRP A 616 -14.76 19.01 0.89
C TRP A 616 -13.57 18.14 0.54
N GLN A 617 -13.83 17.03 -0.11
CA GLN A 617 -12.83 16.27 -0.84
C GLN A 617 -12.92 16.57 -2.33
N GLU A 618 -11.80 16.47 -3.03
CA GLU A 618 -11.71 16.67 -4.48
C GLU A 618 -11.01 15.47 -5.14
N LYS A 619 -11.46 15.12 -6.34
CA LYS A 619 -10.86 14.08 -7.19
C LYS A 619 -10.80 14.58 -8.62
N HIS A 620 -9.63 14.53 -9.23
CA HIS A 620 -9.49 14.73 -10.67
C HIS A 620 -9.70 13.40 -11.38
N SER A 621 -10.62 13.32 -12.33
CA SER A 621 -11.00 12.06 -12.98
C SER A 621 -11.36 12.26 -14.44
N ASP A 622 -11.01 11.26 -15.26
CA ASP A 622 -11.50 11.11 -16.63
C ASP A 622 -12.66 10.10 -16.72
N GLU A 623 -12.98 9.46 -15.59
CA GLU A 623 -14.01 8.43 -15.48
C GLU A 623 -15.41 9.03 -15.34
N ALA A 624 -16.42 8.17 -15.44
CA ALA A 624 -17.79 8.53 -15.09
C ALA A 624 -17.87 8.93 -13.61
N ILE A 625 -18.74 9.89 -13.29
CA ILE A 625 -18.98 10.27 -11.90
C ILE A 625 -19.63 9.11 -11.16
N ASP A 626 -19.11 8.81 -9.97
CA ASP A 626 -19.80 7.94 -9.02
C ASP A 626 -20.57 8.81 -8.01
N PRO A 627 -21.90 8.87 -8.13
CA PRO A 627 -22.72 9.70 -7.26
C PRO A 627 -23.02 9.04 -5.92
N ASN A 628 -22.63 7.77 -5.75
CA ASN A 628 -22.90 6.98 -4.55
C ASN A 628 -21.63 6.90 -3.70
N PHE A 629 -21.81 7.15 -2.43
CA PHE A 629 -20.78 6.98 -1.43
C PHE A 629 -21.36 6.18 -0.28
N PRO A 630 -21.09 4.88 -0.20
CA PRO A 630 -21.60 4.07 0.89
C PRO A 630 -20.91 4.49 2.20
N ILE A 631 -21.58 5.29 3.01
CA ILE A 631 -21.17 5.60 4.37
C ILE A 631 -22.08 4.85 5.32
N PRO A 632 -21.67 3.68 5.81
CA PRO A 632 -22.42 3.02 6.86
C PRO A 632 -22.34 3.87 8.13
N PRO A 633 -23.46 4.18 8.78
CA PRO A 633 -23.50 5.00 10.01
C PRO A 633 -22.59 4.47 11.14
N GLN A 634 -22.36 3.17 11.17
CA GLN A 634 -21.57 2.50 12.20
C GLN A 634 -20.05 2.67 12.07
N PHE A 635 -19.54 3.25 10.97
CA PHE A 635 -18.07 3.34 10.75
C PHE A 635 -17.50 4.74 10.96
N GLY A 636 -18.32 5.68 11.35
CA GLY A 636 -17.91 7.06 11.42
C GLY A 636 -17.53 7.61 10.04
N ALA A 637 -18.30 8.53 9.52
CA ALA A 637 -17.86 9.29 8.37
C ALA A 637 -16.60 10.05 8.75
N PRO A 638 -15.67 10.28 7.81
CA PRO A 638 -14.53 11.14 8.05
C PRO A 638 -15.01 12.46 8.64
N THR A 639 -14.63 12.75 9.86
CA THR A 639 -15.14 13.93 10.60
C THR A 639 -14.81 15.23 9.90
N ASP A 640 -13.69 15.26 9.15
CA ASP A 640 -13.25 16.38 8.34
C ASP A 640 -14.11 16.63 7.09
N LEU A 641 -14.96 15.67 6.69
CA LEU A 641 -15.93 15.80 5.61
C LEU A 641 -17.31 16.23 6.08
N ILE A 642 -17.63 16.08 7.35
CA ILE A 642 -18.96 16.35 7.89
C ILE A 642 -19.16 17.83 8.12
N GLN A 643 -20.23 18.36 7.57
CA GLN A 643 -20.73 19.70 7.84
C GLN A 643 -22.00 19.59 8.69
N GLU A 644 -22.01 20.24 9.82
CA GLU A 644 -23.16 20.22 10.73
C GLU A 644 -24.20 21.27 10.27
N TRP A 645 -25.44 20.85 10.13
CA TRP A 645 -26.55 21.76 9.87
C TRP A 645 -26.74 22.67 11.09
N PRO A 646 -26.84 24.00 10.90
CA PRO A 646 -26.99 24.88 12.03
C PRO A 646 -28.26 24.58 12.80
N GLN A 647 -28.09 24.29 14.09
CA GLN A 647 -29.24 24.16 15.00
C GLN A 647 -29.93 25.52 15.12
N ARG A 648 -31.24 25.54 15.01
CA ARG A 648 -32.03 26.75 15.30
C ARG A 648 -31.78 27.12 16.76
N LYS A 649 -31.21 28.31 16.99
CA LYS A 649 -31.22 28.94 18.30
C LYS A 649 -32.62 29.35 18.68
#